data_c8cd98f40992a3298e403858cc3c6429
#
_entry.id   c8cd98f40992a3298e403858cc3c6429
#
_cell.length_a   1.000
_cell.length_b   1.000
_cell.length_c   1.000
_cell.angle_alpha   90.00
_cell.angle_beta   90.00
_cell.angle_gamma   90.00
#
_symmetry.space_group_name_H-M   'P 1'
#
loop_
_entity.id
_entity.type
_entity.pdbx_description
1 polymer ?
#
loop_
_entity_poly.entity_id
_entity_poly.type
_entity_poly.pdbx_seq_one_letter_code
_entity_poly.pdbx_strand_id
1 'polypeptide(L)'
;MKSRMDLTVFSAMFLMGMVSDSVAEGEWNPDREFPVLSPAESIRQMEVPEGYRVECVASEPMVEEPAMIAFDGNGALYVCEWRTYMQDEHATAQLDPVSRVVKLVDTDGDGRMDRRTVFIDSVVLPRAVLPMHDRVLVNFTESQTLWAYFDDNRDGVADRREVAWEGEADHGNIEHQLSGLLWNLDNTICTNDRRFRWNGGKLEAMPHGRGRISQYGLARDDDGRLVCSWGGGANPAHSFQLPAGYPILDIREHEEGYFRPWGICPVWDYSDGGYDVERQAQLTHFSATCGQTVVRSPLFPEWYGNSLGCEPVGRLIRMTKFSWRDGKGTAHNAFPGSEFLRSKDAYFRPVWTESGPDGAIYVADLYRGIVQEKEWFPTEVTAELQARYVEDYRKNKLATWVERYHRVKKWGMTKVVRHGRIYRVVPEGREVGPLPRMLDETSGQLVAHLSHANGWWRDTAQMLLVSRGDRGAVPALRKMAAGSDVNGRIHARWALQGLGGLELGEVLAGMKDESARVRRASVQLSEPWLAAKDAAVVAALGGMADDPDAQVATQVFLAWRSAGMPGSFAGKRPELPLVAAVRKHDEAEAGLDRMSEPARRGRLVYENLCMSCHGLDGMGVKAADALLAPPLAKSRWMADNGNIAVLARILLKGQAGPIGGVAYGAGLMPPLEKSHSDEQLAEVLTYAGERWHGWKRAVTAGEVARVRQEIASREGPWTEEDLQKVGR
;
A
#
# COMPACT_ATOMS: atom_id res chain seq x y z
N MET A 1 -53.24 64.23 -5.27
CA MET A 1 -53.61 63.45 -4.08
C MET A 1 -52.71 62.25 -3.99
N LYS A 2 -51.84 62.24 -3.00
CA LYS A 2 -50.81 61.26 -2.72
C LYS A 2 -51.42 60.08 -1.95
N SER A 3 -51.31 58.86 -2.44
CA SER A 3 -51.58 57.65 -1.65
C SER A 3 -50.24 56.92 -1.47
N ARG A 4 -49.82 56.81 -0.23
CA ARG A 4 -48.66 55.98 0.22
C ARG A 4 -49.10 54.54 0.22
N MET A 5 -48.27 53.66 -0.36
CA MET A 5 -48.36 52.24 -0.20
C MET A 5 -47.22 51.82 0.73
N ASP A 6 -47.61 51.33 1.92
CA ASP A 6 -46.71 50.76 2.91
C ASP A 6 -46.20 49.38 2.43
N LEU A 7 -44.89 49.24 2.30
CA LEU A 7 -44.23 47.99 2.06
C LEU A 7 -43.85 47.36 3.41
N THR A 8 -44.63 46.39 3.88
CA THR A 8 -44.28 45.57 5.03
C THR A 8 -43.29 44.49 4.58
N VAL A 9 -42.02 44.68 4.96
CA VAL A 9 -40.96 43.66 4.76
C VAL A 9 -41.13 42.60 5.83
N PHE A 10 -41.55 41.38 5.44
CA PHE A 10 -41.45 40.21 6.29
C PHE A 10 -39.99 39.74 6.31
N SER A 11 -39.28 40.05 7.38
CA SER A 11 -37.98 39.41 7.72
C SER A 11 -38.26 38.03 8.24
N ALA A 12 -38.11 37.00 7.38
CA ALA A 12 -38.02 35.63 7.83
C ALA A 12 -36.59 35.41 8.40
N MET A 13 -36.48 35.52 9.70
CA MET A 13 -35.33 35.05 10.46
C MET A 13 -35.28 33.49 10.33
N PHE A 14 -34.45 32.99 9.47
CA PHE A 14 -33.98 31.60 9.53
C PHE A 14 -33.13 31.47 10.80
N LEU A 15 -33.72 30.99 11.89
CA LEU A 15 -32.99 30.42 13.00
C LEU A 15 -32.35 29.12 12.45
N MET A 16 -31.09 29.20 11.98
CA MET A 16 -30.21 28.05 11.97
C MET A 16 -29.97 27.66 13.43
N GLY A 17 -30.76 26.70 13.90
CA GLY A 17 -30.44 25.97 15.11
C GLY A 17 -29.10 25.33 14.92
N MET A 18 -28.03 25.92 15.47
CA MET A 18 -26.83 25.20 15.79
C MET A 18 -27.26 24.15 16.81
N VAL A 19 -27.56 22.95 16.32
CA VAL A 19 -27.48 21.74 17.14
C VAL A 19 -25.99 21.57 17.41
N SER A 20 -25.53 22.20 18.48
CA SER A 20 -24.33 21.77 19.14
C SER A 20 -24.66 20.40 19.71
N ASP A 21 -24.39 19.33 18.93
CA ASP A 21 -24.18 18.03 19.53
C ASP A 21 -22.97 18.20 20.47
N SER A 22 -23.29 18.61 21.70
CA SER A 22 -22.43 18.35 22.84
C SER A 22 -22.39 16.82 22.99
N VAL A 23 -21.52 16.17 22.24
CA VAL A 23 -20.97 14.87 22.63
C VAL A 23 -20.44 15.13 24.04
N ALA A 24 -21.14 14.59 25.05
CA ALA A 24 -20.69 14.67 26.41
C ALA A 24 -19.21 14.36 26.43
N GLU A 25 -18.39 15.33 26.81
CA GLU A 25 -16.97 15.16 27.06
C GLU A 25 -16.86 14.05 28.11
N GLY A 26 -16.72 12.81 27.64
CA GLY A 26 -16.25 11.74 28.51
C GLY A 26 -14.85 12.17 28.90
N GLU A 27 -14.69 12.69 30.10
CA GLU A 27 -13.38 13.01 30.66
C GLU A 27 -12.42 11.89 30.34
N TRP A 28 -11.31 12.24 29.68
CA TRP A 28 -10.24 11.28 29.42
C TRP A 28 -9.84 10.63 30.73
N ASN A 29 -10.19 9.36 30.89
CA ASN A 29 -9.80 8.56 32.04
C ASN A 29 -8.65 7.63 31.62
N PRO A 30 -7.40 7.92 32.06
CA PRO A 30 -6.25 7.05 31.80
C PRO A 30 -6.38 5.65 32.42
N ASP A 31 -7.40 5.45 33.26
CA ASP A 31 -7.68 4.20 33.95
C ASP A 31 -8.76 3.37 33.26
N ARG A 32 -9.32 3.85 32.13
CA ARG A 32 -10.37 3.16 31.42
C ARG A 32 -9.79 1.95 30.68
N GLU A 33 -10.25 0.75 31.03
CA GLU A 33 -10.06 -0.44 30.22
C GLU A 33 -11.01 -0.41 29.00
N PHE A 34 -10.50 -0.83 27.85
CA PHE A 34 -11.34 -1.03 26.68
C PHE A 34 -11.87 -2.45 26.69
N PRO A 35 -13.19 -2.68 26.61
CA PRO A 35 -13.73 -4.02 26.55
C PRO A 35 -13.45 -4.67 25.19
N VAL A 36 -13.18 -5.98 25.19
CA VAL A 36 -13.24 -6.78 23.97
C VAL A 36 -14.71 -6.91 23.58
N LEU A 37 -15.07 -6.40 22.41
CA LEU A 37 -16.44 -6.41 21.92
C LEU A 37 -16.72 -7.65 21.08
N SER A 38 -17.95 -8.17 21.13
CA SER A 38 -18.41 -9.15 20.15
C SER A 38 -18.44 -8.54 18.73
N PRO A 39 -18.45 -9.34 17.66
CA PRO A 39 -18.55 -8.81 16.29
C PRO A 39 -19.73 -7.87 16.08
N ALA A 40 -20.89 -8.20 16.64
CA ALA A 40 -22.08 -7.37 16.55
C ALA A 40 -21.96 -6.04 17.33
N GLU A 41 -21.26 -6.04 18.46
CA GLU A 41 -20.98 -4.83 19.23
C GLU A 41 -19.94 -3.95 18.55
N SER A 42 -18.89 -4.56 17.97
CA SER A 42 -17.87 -3.85 17.19
C SER A 42 -18.48 -3.16 15.98
N ILE A 43 -19.38 -3.82 15.22
CA ILE A 43 -20.10 -3.20 14.10
C ILE A 43 -20.87 -1.96 14.55
N ARG A 44 -21.52 -1.97 15.73
CA ARG A 44 -22.22 -0.80 16.26
C ARG A 44 -21.30 0.38 16.61
N GLN A 45 -19.99 0.14 16.72
CA GLN A 45 -18.98 1.19 16.91
C GLN A 45 -18.43 1.75 15.59
N MET A 46 -18.80 1.13 14.46
CA MET A 46 -18.34 1.55 13.14
C MET A 46 -19.26 2.60 12.54
N GLU A 47 -18.66 3.58 11.89
CA GLU A 47 -19.34 4.57 11.06
C GLU A 47 -18.94 4.33 9.59
N VAL A 48 -19.94 4.21 8.73
CA VAL A 48 -19.83 4.10 7.26
C VAL A 48 -20.75 5.13 6.62
N PRO A 49 -20.61 5.46 5.32
CA PRO A 49 -21.51 6.40 4.64
C PRO A 49 -22.97 5.98 4.73
N GLU A 50 -23.87 6.97 4.74
CA GLU A 50 -25.32 6.73 4.75
C GLU A 50 -25.75 5.85 3.56
N GLY A 51 -26.67 4.92 3.81
CA GLY A 51 -27.14 3.95 2.82
C GLY A 51 -26.27 2.71 2.67
N TYR A 52 -25.27 2.56 3.58
CA TYR A 52 -24.40 1.36 3.62
C TYR A 52 -24.38 0.76 5.02
N ARG A 53 -24.12 -0.54 5.07
CA ARG A 53 -24.00 -1.27 6.32
C ARG A 53 -22.80 -2.20 6.31
N VAL A 54 -22.34 -2.56 7.50
CA VAL A 54 -21.29 -3.55 7.72
C VAL A 54 -21.91 -4.86 8.15
N GLU A 55 -21.46 -5.97 7.57
CA GLU A 55 -21.84 -7.33 7.92
C GLU A 55 -20.60 -8.11 8.36
N CYS A 56 -20.75 -9.00 9.35
CA CYS A 56 -19.70 -9.93 9.74
C CYS A 56 -19.78 -11.20 8.88
N VAL A 57 -18.71 -11.46 8.12
CA VAL A 57 -18.58 -12.63 7.23
C VAL A 57 -17.97 -13.82 7.96
N ALA A 58 -16.96 -13.56 8.77
CA ALA A 58 -16.30 -14.55 9.63
C ALA A 58 -15.73 -13.85 10.87
N SER A 59 -15.67 -14.58 11.99
CA SER A 59 -15.05 -14.12 13.21
C SER A 59 -14.39 -15.27 13.95
N GLU A 60 -13.68 -14.98 15.01
CA GLU A 60 -13.14 -16.00 15.92
C GLU A 60 -14.26 -16.96 16.41
N PRO A 61 -14.05 -18.27 16.48
CA PRO A 61 -12.79 -19.00 16.23
C PRO A 61 -12.62 -19.47 14.77
N MET A 62 -13.50 -19.08 13.84
CA MET A 62 -13.40 -19.48 12.43
C MET A 62 -12.21 -18.83 11.72
N VAL A 63 -11.82 -17.63 12.14
CA VAL A 63 -10.65 -16.92 11.66
C VAL A 63 -9.90 -16.28 12.84
N GLU A 64 -8.56 -16.32 12.81
CA GLU A 64 -7.69 -15.71 13.81
C GLU A 64 -6.68 -14.77 13.13
N GLU A 65 -6.64 -13.50 13.55
CA GLU A 65 -5.65 -12.50 13.12
C GLU A 65 -5.41 -12.48 11.58
N PRO A 66 -6.46 -12.21 10.77
CA PRO A 66 -6.39 -12.21 9.31
C PRO A 66 -5.56 -11.02 8.80
N ALA A 67 -4.40 -11.29 8.19
CA ALA A 67 -3.51 -10.25 7.67
C ALA A 67 -3.73 -9.97 6.18
N MET A 68 -4.14 -10.96 5.41
CA MET A 68 -4.46 -10.84 3.99
C MET A 68 -5.56 -11.84 3.61
N ILE A 69 -6.42 -11.46 2.68
CA ILE A 69 -7.48 -12.31 2.14
C ILE A 69 -7.46 -12.28 0.61
N ALA A 70 -7.85 -13.38 -0.02
CA ALA A 70 -8.04 -13.48 -1.48
C ALA A 70 -9.08 -14.54 -1.83
N PHE A 71 -9.93 -14.29 -2.83
CA PHE A 71 -10.93 -15.24 -3.31
C PHE A 71 -10.37 -16.13 -4.42
N ASP A 72 -10.73 -17.40 -4.41
CA ASP A 72 -10.54 -18.27 -5.58
C ASP A 72 -11.68 -18.10 -6.60
N GLY A 73 -11.52 -18.69 -7.78
CA GLY A 73 -12.49 -18.58 -8.86
C GLY A 73 -13.88 -19.20 -8.57
N ASN A 74 -14.05 -19.86 -7.45
CA ASN A 74 -15.35 -20.37 -6.97
C ASN A 74 -15.90 -19.62 -5.74
N GLY A 75 -15.25 -18.51 -5.36
CA GLY A 75 -15.68 -17.67 -4.25
C GLY A 75 -15.27 -18.16 -2.87
N ALA A 76 -14.43 -19.19 -2.76
CA ALA A 76 -13.83 -19.56 -1.49
C ALA A 76 -12.76 -18.53 -1.09
N LEU A 77 -12.71 -18.18 0.19
CA LEU A 77 -11.85 -17.15 0.74
C LEU A 77 -10.61 -17.76 1.39
N TYR A 78 -9.44 -17.48 0.85
CA TYR A 78 -8.16 -17.83 1.46
C TYR A 78 -7.71 -16.70 2.38
N VAL A 79 -7.29 -17.07 3.59
CA VAL A 79 -6.91 -16.13 4.65
C VAL A 79 -5.52 -16.46 5.18
N CYS A 80 -4.62 -15.49 5.17
CA CYS A 80 -3.33 -15.56 5.85
C CYS A 80 -3.54 -15.21 7.33
N GLU A 81 -3.41 -16.17 8.25
CA GLU A 81 -3.51 -15.98 9.69
C GLU A 81 -2.14 -15.72 10.31
N TRP A 82 -1.96 -14.55 10.97
CA TRP A 82 -0.70 -14.11 11.61
C TRP A 82 -0.69 -14.41 13.10
N ARG A 83 -0.71 -15.69 13.46
CA ARG A 83 -0.93 -16.16 14.84
C ARG A 83 0.21 -15.91 15.83
N THR A 84 1.35 -15.43 15.37
CA THR A 84 2.53 -15.11 16.20
C THR A 84 2.96 -13.65 16.15
N TYR A 85 2.33 -12.83 15.29
CA TYR A 85 2.68 -11.41 15.19
C TYR A 85 2.42 -10.68 16.49
N MET A 86 3.45 -10.05 17.09
CA MET A 86 3.33 -9.20 18.28
C MET A 86 2.37 -9.74 19.35
N GLN A 87 2.51 -11.01 19.75
CA GLN A 87 1.65 -11.60 20.80
C GLN A 87 1.88 -10.98 22.18
N ASP A 88 2.99 -10.31 22.33
CA ASP A 88 3.34 -9.43 23.45
C ASP A 88 4.22 -8.27 22.95
N GLU A 89 4.59 -7.36 23.84
CA GLU A 89 5.42 -6.20 23.53
C GLU A 89 6.89 -6.54 23.17
N HIS A 90 7.30 -7.78 23.37
CA HIS A 90 8.65 -8.28 23.04
C HIS A 90 8.69 -9.05 21.73
N ALA A 91 7.55 -9.23 21.08
CA ALA A 91 7.39 -10.11 19.91
C ALA A 91 7.90 -11.53 20.19
N THR A 92 7.60 -12.06 21.37
CA THR A 92 8.02 -13.41 21.78
C THR A 92 7.50 -14.46 20.80
N ALA A 93 8.38 -15.34 20.34
CA ALA A 93 8.05 -16.42 19.40
C ALA A 93 7.44 -15.94 18.05
N GLN A 94 7.69 -14.69 17.65
CA GLN A 94 7.06 -14.10 16.44
C GLN A 94 7.38 -14.86 15.15
N LEU A 95 8.56 -15.46 15.06
CA LEU A 95 9.01 -16.24 13.91
C LEU A 95 8.78 -17.76 14.07
N ASP A 96 8.04 -18.17 15.10
CA ASP A 96 7.69 -19.59 15.23
C ASP A 96 6.70 -20.01 14.13
N PRO A 97 6.88 -21.21 13.53
CA PRO A 97 6.04 -21.66 12.42
C PRO A 97 4.71 -22.24 12.92
N VAL A 98 3.84 -21.40 13.47
CA VAL A 98 2.50 -21.77 13.96
C VAL A 98 1.37 -21.03 13.27
N SER A 99 1.70 -20.16 12.31
CA SER A 99 0.73 -19.45 11.48
C SER A 99 0.19 -20.35 10.37
N ARG A 100 -0.86 -19.90 9.66
CA ARG A 100 -1.62 -20.73 8.73
C ARG A 100 -2.10 -19.94 7.52
N VAL A 101 -2.41 -20.68 6.45
CA VAL A 101 -3.35 -20.22 5.42
C VAL A 101 -4.60 -21.09 5.55
N VAL A 102 -5.77 -20.47 5.76
CA VAL A 102 -7.04 -21.17 5.86
C VAL A 102 -7.92 -20.87 4.66
N LYS A 103 -8.76 -21.83 4.30
CA LYS A 103 -9.78 -21.71 3.26
C LYS A 103 -11.16 -21.70 3.93
N LEU A 104 -11.89 -20.63 3.69
CA LEU A 104 -13.26 -20.44 4.19
C LEU A 104 -14.25 -20.54 3.02
N VAL A 105 -15.39 -21.15 3.26
CA VAL A 105 -16.45 -21.32 2.26
C VAL A 105 -17.79 -20.96 2.90
N ASP A 106 -18.59 -20.21 2.19
CA ASP A 106 -20.01 -20.00 2.42
C ASP A 106 -20.74 -21.10 1.63
N THR A 107 -21.28 -22.10 2.33
CA THR A 107 -21.86 -23.28 1.68
C THR A 107 -23.35 -23.15 1.41
N ASP A 108 -24.05 -22.26 2.11
CA ASP A 108 -25.50 -22.04 1.96
C ASP A 108 -25.85 -20.70 1.26
N GLY A 109 -24.85 -19.85 1.01
CA GLY A 109 -24.99 -18.61 0.23
C GLY A 109 -25.60 -17.46 1.03
N ASP A 110 -25.57 -17.50 2.38
CA ASP A 110 -26.10 -16.44 3.24
C ASP A 110 -25.14 -15.24 3.41
N GLY A 111 -23.93 -15.36 2.87
CA GLY A 111 -22.88 -14.34 2.94
C GLY A 111 -22.01 -14.44 4.18
N ARG A 112 -22.11 -15.53 4.93
CA ARG A 112 -21.24 -15.88 6.05
C ARG A 112 -20.49 -17.16 5.76
N MET A 113 -19.23 -17.20 6.16
CA MET A 113 -18.43 -18.40 6.03
C MET A 113 -18.85 -19.40 7.11
N ASP A 114 -19.21 -20.61 6.71
CA ASP A 114 -19.67 -21.68 7.59
C ASP A 114 -18.75 -22.91 7.61
N ARG A 115 -17.87 -23.05 6.63
CA ARG A 115 -16.87 -24.12 6.56
C ARG A 115 -15.45 -23.58 6.53
N ARG A 116 -14.60 -24.11 7.41
CA ARG A 116 -13.17 -23.79 7.50
C ARG A 116 -12.32 -25.03 7.28
N THR A 117 -11.31 -24.90 6.41
CA THR A 117 -10.26 -25.91 6.22
C THR A 117 -8.91 -25.23 6.42
N VAL A 118 -7.95 -25.89 7.07
CA VAL A 118 -6.56 -25.43 7.14
C VAL A 118 -5.88 -25.88 5.86
N PHE A 119 -5.65 -24.92 4.94
CA PHE A 119 -5.03 -25.20 3.63
C PHE A 119 -3.53 -25.44 3.77
N ILE A 120 -2.83 -24.59 4.55
CA ILE A 120 -1.40 -24.74 4.90
C ILE A 120 -1.28 -24.50 6.40
N ASP A 121 -0.59 -25.39 7.10
CA ASP A 121 -0.33 -25.28 8.56
C ASP A 121 1.16 -25.11 8.84
N SER A 122 1.46 -24.67 10.03
CA SER A 122 2.83 -24.66 10.60
C SER A 122 3.82 -23.87 9.76
N VAL A 123 3.46 -22.62 9.42
CA VAL A 123 4.28 -21.69 8.65
C VAL A 123 4.55 -20.39 9.41
N VAL A 124 5.60 -19.69 9.00
CA VAL A 124 5.94 -18.38 9.56
C VAL A 124 5.14 -17.31 8.84
N LEU A 125 4.24 -16.62 9.53
CA LEU A 125 3.51 -15.42 9.10
C LEU A 125 3.32 -15.31 7.57
N PRO A 126 2.32 -16.01 6.97
CA PRO A 126 2.06 -15.95 5.52
C PRO A 126 1.66 -14.53 5.11
N ARG A 127 2.32 -13.97 4.09
CA ARG A 127 2.21 -12.56 3.73
C ARG A 127 1.50 -12.27 2.42
N ALA A 128 1.39 -13.28 1.60
CA ALA A 128 0.81 -13.16 0.28
C ALA A 128 0.14 -14.47 -0.11
N VAL A 129 -1.04 -14.39 -0.71
CA VAL A 129 -1.80 -15.53 -1.22
C VAL A 129 -2.50 -15.14 -2.53
N LEU A 130 -2.33 -15.95 -3.57
CA LEU A 130 -3.02 -15.79 -4.86
C LEU A 130 -3.53 -17.16 -5.33
N PRO A 131 -4.82 -17.46 -5.16
CA PRO A 131 -5.44 -18.65 -5.71
C PRO A 131 -5.54 -18.56 -7.24
N MET A 132 -5.06 -19.58 -7.93
CA MET A 132 -5.10 -19.72 -9.39
C MET A 132 -5.98 -20.93 -9.78
N HIS A 133 -5.85 -21.41 -11.04
CA HIS A 133 -6.73 -22.49 -11.52
C HIS A 133 -6.37 -23.87 -10.93
N ASP A 134 -5.11 -24.15 -10.65
CA ASP A 134 -4.58 -25.45 -10.22
C ASP A 134 -3.67 -25.36 -8.98
N ARG A 135 -3.37 -24.16 -8.53
CA ARG A 135 -2.44 -23.90 -7.42
C ARG A 135 -2.77 -22.62 -6.67
N VAL A 136 -2.16 -22.49 -5.50
CA VAL A 136 -2.16 -21.24 -4.72
C VAL A 136 -0.72 -20.78 -4.56
N LEU A 137 -0.39 -19.57 -5.04
CA LEU A 137 0.90 -18.95 -4.78
C LEU A 137 0.90 -18.34 -3.39
N VAL A 138 1.98 -18.56 -2.63
CA VAL A 138 2.10 -18.08 -1.25
C VAL A 138 3.53 -17.60 -0.99
N ASN A 139 3.67 -16.57 -0.16
CA ASN A 139 4.93 -16.11 0.41
C ASN A 139 4.87 -16.08 1.93
N PHE A 140 6.01 -16.24 2.57
CA PHE A 140 6.18 -16.25 4.02
C PHE A 140 7.20 -15.21 4.47
N THR A 141 7.07 -14.75 5.71
CA THR A 141 8.02 -13.84 6.36
C THR A 141 9.43 -14.42 6.39
N GLU A 142 10.46 -13.56 6.38
CA GLU A 142 11.90 -13.84 6.29
C GLU A 142 12.36 -14.43 4.95
N SER A 143 11.51 -14.44 3.93
CA SER A 143 11.86 -14.99 2.62
C SER A 143 11.14 -14.25 1.49
N GLN A 144 11.84 -14.02 0.38
CA GLN A 144 11.23 -13.55 -0.86
C GLN A 144 10.76 -14.70 -1.77
N THR A 145 11.04 -15.94 -1.41
CA THR A 145 10.66 -17.12 -2.22
C THR A 145 9.14 -17.22 -2.34
N LEU A 146 8.67 -17.41 -3.57
CA LEU A 146 7.28 -17.69 -3.88
C LEU A 146 7.07 -19.18 -4.06
N TRP A 147 6.15 -19.73 -3.31
CA TRP A 147 5.79 -21.14 -3.33
C TRP A 147 4.47 -21.35 -4.07
N ALA A 148 4.37 -22.41 -4.85
CA ALA A 148 3.13 -22.93 -5.40
C ALA A 148 2.67 -24.14 -4.58
N TYR A 149 1.50 -24.06 -4.00
CA TYR A 149 0.84 -25.14 -3.27
C TYR A 149 -0.28 -25.73 -4.11
N PHE A 150 -0.44 -27.04 -4.08
CA PHE A 150 -1.40 -27.79 -4.87
C PHE A 150 -2.31 -28.61 -3.96
N ASP A 151 -3.60 -28.59 -4.26
CA ASP A 151 -4.66 -29.42 -3.68
C ASP A 151 -5.13 -30.37 -4.78
N ASP A 152 -4.38 -31.46 -4.95
CA ASP A 152 -4.55 -32.40 -6.08
C ASP A 152 -5.84 -33.24 -5.94
N ASN A 153 -6.28 -33.49 -4.70
CA ASN A 153 -7.49 -34.27 -4.38
C ASN A 153 -8.75 -33.39 -4.15
N ARG A 154 -8.58 -32.05 -4.09
CA ARG A 154 -9.63 -31.02 -3.90
C ARG A 154 -10.38 -31.15 -2.57
N ASP A 155 -9.71 -31.57 -1.50
CA ASP A 155 -10.29 -31.61 -0.16
C ASP A 155 -10.11 -30.28 0.62
N GLY A 156 -9.38 -29.34 0.06
CA GLY A 156 -9.10 -28.02 0.63
C GLY A 156 -7.83 -27.98 1.49
N VAL A 157 -7.02 -29.05 1.48
CA VAL A 157 -5.73 -29.14 2.13
C VAL A 157 -4.64 -29.25 1.05
N ALA A 158 -3.53 -28.56 1.21
CA ALA A 158 -2.42 -28.66 0.26
C ALA A 158 -1.71 -30.03 0.38
N ASP A 159 -1.67 -30.79 -0.71
CA ASP A 159 -1.01 -32.11 -0.77
C ASP A 159 0.52 -31.98 -0.99
N ARG A 160 0.95 -30.97 -1.76
CA ARG A 160 2.35 -30.75 -2.13
C ARG A 160 2.64 -29.28 -2.43
N ARG A 161 3.93 -28.95 -2.47
CA ARG A 161 4.41 -27.63 -2.85
C ARG A 161 5.61 -27.70 -3.78
N GLU A 162 5.78 -26.65 -4.58
CA GLU A 162 6.93 -26.44 -5.46
C GLU A 162 7.42 -24.99 -5.34
N VAL A 163 8.69 -24.74 -5.67
CA VAL A 163 9.21 -23.37 -5.80
C VAL A 163 8.71 -22.79 -7.11
N ALA A 164 7.86 -21.76 -7.05
CA ALA A 164 7.43 -21.00 -8.22
C ALA A 164 8.51 -19.99 -8.66
N TRP A 165 9.17 -19.35 -7.69
CA TRP A 165 10.34 -18.50 -7.88
C TRP A 165 11.19 -18.53 -6.62
N GLU A 166 12.50 -18.73 -6.79
CA GLU A 166 13.44 -18.73 -5.68
C GLU A 166 13.95 -17.31 -5.44
N GLY A 167 13.68 -16.79 -4.26
CA GLY A 167 14.07 -15.46 -3.81
C GLY A 167 15.13 -15.53 -2.71
N GLU A 168 15.67 -14.38 -2.37
CA GLU A 168 16.63 -14.19 -1.28
C GLU A 168 15.91 -14.20 0.08
N ALA A 169 16.69 -14.24 1.17
CA ALA A 169 16.18 -13.95 2.49
C ALA A 169 15.72 -12.49 2.57
N ASP A 170 14.64 -12.22 3.30
CA ASP A 170 14.06 -10.88 3.46
C ASP A 170 14.05 -10.54 4.96
N HIS A 171 15.19 -10.09 5.46
CA HIS A 171 15.37 -9.78 6.87
C HIS A 171 15.01 -8.33 7.20
N GLY A 172 14.76 -8.07 8.47
CA GLY A 172 14.47 -6.74 9.00
C GLY A 172 13.05 -6.61 9.52
N ASN A 173 12.51 -5.41 9.48
CA ASN A 173 11.15 -5.14 9.95
C ASN A 173 10.13 -5.97 9.16
N ILE A 174 9.40 -6.84 9.86
CA ILE A 174 8.47 -7.77 9.20
C ILE A 174 7.26 -7.08 8.56
N GLU A 175 6.90 -5.87 8.98
CA GLU A 175 5.83 -5.11 8.33
C GLU A 175 6.21 -4.62 6.93
N HIS A 176 7.51 -4.57 6.63
CA HIS A 176 8.06 -4.01 5.40
C HIS A 176 8.60 -5.07 4.41
N GLN A 177 8.47 -6.35 4.70
CA GLN A 177 8.95 -7.42 3.82
C GLN A 177 8.05 -7.63 2.60
N LEU A 178 8.44 -8.51 1.66
CA LEU A 178 7.67 -8.82 0.46
C LEU A 178 6.23 -9.20 0.82
N SER A 179 5.25 -8.59 0.17
CA SER A 179 3.83 -8.81 0.43
C SER A 179 2.97 -8.56 -0.80
N GLY A 180 1.74 -9.04 -0.74
CA GLY A 180 0.78 -8.93 -1.81
C GLY A 180 1.16 -9.80 -3.03
N LEU A 181 0.18 -10.44 -3.63
CA LEU A 181 0.26 -11.09 -4.93
C LEU A 181 -0.97 -10.67 -5.70
N LEU A 182 -0.75 -10.00 -6.82
CA LEU A 182 -1.82 -9.45 -7.64
C LEU A 182 -1.57 -9.82 -9.09
N TRP A 183 -2.53 -10.49 -9.73
CA TRP A 183 -2.53 -10.65 -11.18
C TRP A 183 -2.95 -9.33 -11.85
N ASN A 184 -2.04 -8.70 -12.55
CA ASN A 184 -2.30 -7.42 -13.19
C ASN A 184 -2.87 -7.58 -14.62
N LEU A 185 -3.44 -6.50 -15.16
CA LEU A 185 -4.04 -6.46 -16.50
C LEU A 185 -3.08 -6.93 -17.60
N ASP A 186 -1.79 -6.63 -17.48
CA ASP A 186 -0.73 -6.98 -18.42
C ASP A 186 -0.19 -8.42 -18.27
N ASN A 187 -0.96 -9.30 -17.61
CA ASN A 187 -0.59 -10.69 -17.32
C ASN A 187 0.68 -10.86 -16.48
N THR A 188 1.11 -9.81 -15.77
CA THR A 188 2.17 -9.94 -14.78
C THR A 188 1.60 -10.16 -13.39
N ILE A 189 2.34 -10.85 -12.54
CA ILE A 189 2.04 -10.96 -11.11
C ILE A 189 2.90 -9.92 -10.39
N CYS A 190 2.24 -9.02 -9.65
CA CYS A 190 2.91 -7.94 -8.93
C CYS A 190 2.92 -8.21 -7.43
N THR A 191 4.03 -7.87 -6.78
CA THR A 191 4.16 -7.74 -5.33
C THR A 191 4.54 -6.31 -4.98
N ASN A 192 4.63 -5.97 -3.70
CA ASN A 192 5.12 -4.66 -3.27
C ASN A 192 6.60 -4.39 -3.60
N ASP A 193 7.34 -5.40 -4.06
CA ASP A 193 8.78 -5.31 -4.35
C ASP A 193 9.13 -5.69 -5.80
N ARG A 194 8.39 -6.62 -6.42
CA ARG A 194 8.75 -7.21 -7.72
C ARG A 194 7.55 -7.42 -8.63
N ARG A 195 7.85 -7.60 -9.92
CA ARG A 195 6.90 -8.08 -10.93
C ARG A 195 7.41 -9.39 -11.51
N PHE A 196 6.49 -10.25 -11.89
CA PHE A 196 6.82 -11.55 -12.47
C PHE A 196 6.00 -11.77 -13.73
N ARG A 197 6.66 -12.32 -14.75
CA ARG A 197 5.97 -12.89 -15.89
C ARG A 197 5.56 -14.31 -15.58
N TRP A 198 4.32 -14.65 -15.88
CA TRP A 198 3.86 -16.03 -15.84
C TRP A 198 4.40 -16.80 -17.05
N ASN A 199 5.08 -17.92 -16.86
CA ASN A 199 5.64 -18.75 -17.90
C ASN A 199 5.37 -20.25 -17.59
N GLY A 200 4.15 -20.72 -17.95
CA GLY A 200 3.77 -22.12 -17.88
C GLY A 200 3.94 -22.79 -16.51
N GLY A 201 3.67 -22.05 -15.43
CA GLY A 201 3.75 -22.57 -14.06
C GLY A 201 4.96 -22.09 -13.26
N LYS A 202 5.90 -21.38 -13.89
CA LYS A 202 7.04 -20.72 -13.25
C LYS A 202 6.93 -19.19 -13.38
N LEU A 203 7.62 -18.51 -12.49
CA LEU A 203 7.68 -17.06 -12.45
C LEU A 203 9.08 -16.61 -12.89
N GLU A 204 9.11 -15.66 -13.83
CA GLU A 204 10.33 -14.98 -14.25
C GLU A 204 10.29 -13.56 -13.66
N ALA A 205 11.24 -13.22 -12.81
CA ALA A 205 11.34 -11.89 -12.23
C ALA A 205 11.61 -10.84 -13.32
N MET A 206 10.88 -9.74 -13.25
CA MET A 206 11.02 -8.58 -14.13
C MET A 206 11.46 -7.37 -13.31
N PRO A 207 12.21 -6.43 -13.91
CA PRO A 207 12.55 -5.17 -13.24
C PRO A 207 11.27 -4.43 -12.83
N HIS A 208 11.26 -3.91 -11.60
CA HIS A 208 10.14 -3.10 -11.10
C HIS A 208 10.40 -1.59 -11.29
N GLY A 209 11.58 -1.26 -11.75
CA GLY A 209 12.02 0.12 -11.96
C GLY A 209 12.53 0.83 -10.71
N ARG A 210 12.08 0.45 -9.54
CA ARG A 210 12.58 0.86 -8.21
C ARG A 210 12.47 -0.33 -7.26
N GLY A 211 13.05 -0.23 -6.08
CA GLY A 211 12.88 -1.19 -5.01
C GLY A 211 11.43 -1.30 -4.55
N ARG A 212 11.21 -1.56 -3.28
CA ARG A 212 9.87 -1.71 -2.72
C ARG A 212 8.98 -0.50 -2.98
N ILE A 213 7.79 -0.74 -3.52
CA ILE A 213 6.86 0.30 -3.97
C ILE A 213 5.65 0.48 -3.04
N SER A 214 5.47 -0.42 -2.08
CA SER A 214 4.40 -0.37 -1.09
C SER A 214 4.91 -0.93 0.23
N GLN A 215 4.35 -0.48 1.34
CA GLN A 215 4.66 -1.06 2.64
C GLN A 215 4.04 -2.45 2.76
N TYR A 216 2.72 -2.57 2.58
CA TYR A 216 2.01 -3.84 2.68
C TYR A 216 0.82 -3.87 1.72
N GLY A 217 0.85 -4.85 0.80
CA GLY A 217 -0.17 -4.99 -0.22
C GLY A 217 -0.07 -3.99 -1.37
N LEU A 218 -0.93 -4.14 -2.35
CA LEU A 218 -1.12 -3.27 -3.52
C LEU A 218 -2.48 -3.57 -4.15
N ALA A 219 -3.00 -2.62 -4.92
CA ALA A 219 -4.21 -2.77 -5.71
C ALA A 219 -3.98 -2.33 -7.15
N ARG A 220 -4.93 -2.59 -8.05
CA ARG A 220 -4.89 -2.12 -9.42
C ARG A 220 -6.22 -1.56 -9.91
N ASP A 221 -6.15 -0.63 -10.84
CA ASP A 221 -7.32 -0.13 -11.57
C ASP A 221 -7.61 -0.93 -12.86
N ASP A 222 -8.65 -0.53 -13.60
CA ASP A 222 -9.04 -1.16 -14.87
C ASP A 222 -8.04 -0.91 -16.02
N ASP A 223 -7.04 -0.11 -15.80
CA ASP A 223 -6.03 0.28 -16.78
C ASP A 223 -4.65 -0.31 -16.46
N GLY A 224 -4.57 -1.18 -15.43
CA GLY A 224 -3.33 -1.83 -15.00
C GLY A 224 -2.37 -0.92 -14.24
N ARG A 225 -2.84 0.23 -13.73
CA ARG A 225 -2.08 1.06 -12.81
C ARG A 225 -2.13 0.46 -11.43
N LEU A 226 -1.00 0.47 -10.74
CA LEU A 226 -0.95 0.05 -9.34
C LEU A 226 -1.32 1.21 -8.43
N VAL A 227 -2.06 0.92 -7.36
CA VAL A 227 -2.27 1.82 -6.24
C VAL A 227 -1.60 1.20 -5.03
N CYS A 228 -0.68 1.92 -4.46
CA CYS A 228 0.17 1.50 -3.34
C CYS A 228 0.01 2.45 -2.16
N SER A 229 0.47 2.04 -0.99
CA SER A 229 0.52 2.89 0.20
C SER A 229 1.88 2.83 0.88
N TRP A 230 2.24 3.91 1.58
CA TRP A 230 3.40 3.95 2.47
C TRP A 230 2.93 4.20 3.90
N GLY A 231 3.34 3.34 4.82
CA GLY A 231 3.34 3.63 6.25
C GLY A 231 4.54 4.49 6.64
N GLY A 232 4.53 5.04 7.85
CA GLY A 232 5.67 5.80 8.39
C GLY A 232 5.97 7.16 7.74
N GLY A 233 5.35 7.53 6.70
CA GLY A 233 5.43 8.82 6.00
C GLY A 233 4.15 9.08 5.27
N ALA A 234 3.26 8.17 5.44
CA ALA A 234 1.83 8.20 5.38
C ALA A 234 1.21 8.69 4.09
N ASN A 235 1.49 7.98 3.01
CA ASN A 235 0.74 8.20 1.79
C ASN A 235 -0.26 7.05 1.57
N PRO A 236 -1.57 7.23 1.81
CA PRO A 236 -2.56 6.16 1.65
C PRO A 236 -2.82 5.76 0.20
N ALA A 237 -2.40 6.53 -0.79
CA ALA A 237 -2.49 6.17 -2.21
C ALA A 237 -1.44 6.89 -3.04
N HIS A 238 -0.56 6.13 -3.70
CA HIS A 238 0.42 6.63 -4.67
C HIS A 238 0.63 5.61 -5.81
N SER A 239 1.57 5.89 -6.72
CA SER A 239 1.94 5.05 -7.88
C SER A 239 0.87 4.92 -8.99
N PHE A 240 -0.26 5.57 -8.87
CA PHE A 240 -1.42 5.44 -9.77
C PHE A 240 -1.29 6.20 -11.10
N GLN A 241 -0.18 6.90 -11.35
CA GLN A 241 -0.02 7.75 -12.54
C GLN A 241 0.16 6.95 -13.84
N LEU A 242 0.98 5.90 -13.79
CA LEU A 242 1.37 5.10 -14.95
C LEU A 242 1.03 3.62 -14.73
N PRO A 243 0.76 2.85 -15.81
CA PRO A 243 0.59 1.41 -15.69
C PRO A 243 1.83 0.72 -15.10
N ALA A 244 1.63 -0.45 -14.51
CA ALA A 244 2.72 -1.26 -13.97
C ALA A 244 3.80 -1.52 -15.06
N GLY A 245 5.08 -1.47 -14.63
CA GLY A 245 6.21 -1.66 -15.56
C GLY A 245 6.84 -0.38 -16.08
N TYR A 246 6.21 0.75 -15.87
CA TYR A 246 6.80 2.05 -16.13
C TYR A 246 7.34 2.70 -14.85
N PRO A 247 8.13 3.79 -14.95
CA PRO A 247 8.69 4.44 -13.77
C PRO A 247 7.64 4.88 -12.75
N ILE A 248 7.94 4.72 -11.47
CA ILE A 248 7.19 5.38 -10.41
C ILE A 248 7.70 6.82 -10.33
N LEU A 249 6.80 7.76 -10.58
CA LEU A 249 7.15 9.17 -10.69
C LEU A 249 7.15 9.85 -9.32
N ASP A 250 8.18 10.66 -9.07
CA ASP A 250 8.22 11.56 -7.92
C ASP A 250 7.54 12.89 -8.29
N ILE A 251 6.22 12.90 -8.22
CA ILE A 251 5.40 14.08 -8.48
C ILE A 251 4.39 14.29 -7.36
N ARG A 252 3.97 15.55 -7.18
CA ARG A 252 2.91 15.83 -6.24
C ARG A 252 1.58 15.30 -6.79
N GLU A 253 1.04 14.30 -6.11
CA GLU A 253 -0.10 13.49 -6.55
C GLU A 253 -1.39 13.73 -5.77
N HIS A 254 -1.39 14.64 -4.80
CA HIS A 254 -2.49 14.81 -3.85
C HIS A 254 -2.83 16.27 -3.60
N GLU A 255 -4.06 16.52 -3.20
CA GLU A 255 -4.53 17.83 -2.77
C GLU A 255 -3.96 18.23 -1.40
N GLU A 256 -4.05 19.52 -1.07
CA GLU A 256 -3.70 20.01 0.26
C GLU A 256 -4.64 19.41 1.32
N GLY A 257 -4.07 18.99 2.45
CA GLY A 257 -4.82 18.36 3.55
C GLY A 257 -5.17 16.88 3.36
N TYR A 258 -4.83 16.29 2.21
CA TYR A 258 -5.10 14.86 1.92
C TYR A 258 -4.53 13.91 2.97
N PHE A 259 -3.38 14.20 3.52
CA PHE A 259 -2.69 13.34 4.49
C PHE A 259 -3.23 13.39 5.92
N ARG A 260 -4.26 14.20 6.17
CA ARG A 260 -4.86 14.28 7.50
C ARG A 260 -5.91 13.18 7.68
N PRO A 261 -5.73 12.24 8.64
CA PRO A 261 -6.74 11.24 8.95
C PRO A 261 -7.85 11.82 9.85
N TRP A 262 -9.05 11.23 9.75
CA TRP A 262 -10.25 11.65 10.47
C TRP A 262 -10.83 10.51 11.32
N GLY A 263 -9.98 9.91 12.18
CA GLY A 263 -10.38 8.88 13.13
C GLY A 263 -11.35 9.40 14.19
N ILE A 264 -12.04 8.48 14.86
CA ILE A 264 -12.98 8.76 15.96
C ILE A 264 -12.64 7.98 17.25
N CYS A 265 -11.62 7.11 17.21
CA CYS A 265 -11.07 6.45 18.38
C CYS A 265 -9.79 7.19 18.82
N PRO A 266 -9.65 7.53 20.10
CA PRO A 266 -8.40 8.07 20.60
C PRO A 266 -7.25 7.08 20.43
N VAL A 267 -6.09 7.55 19.91
CA VAL A 267 -4.91 6.72 19.64
C VAL A 267 -3.85 6.85 20.73
N TRP A 268 -4.26 6.79 21.98
CA TRP A 268 -3.38 6.89 23.14
C TRP A 268 -2.30 5.79 23.22
N ASP A 269 -2.51 4.70 22.49
CA ASP A 269 -1.60 3.58 22.30
C ASP A 269 -0.54 3.81 21.24
N TYR A 270 -0.64 4.92 20.48
CA TYR A 270 0.29 5.25 19.41
C TYR A 270 1.46 6.11 19.88
N SER A 271 2.68 5.83 19.39
CA SER A 271 3.91 6.42 19.94
C SER A 271 4.59 7.48 19.08
N ASP A 272 4.42 7.46 17.77
CA ASP A 272 5.25 8.28 16.88
C ASP A 272 4.87 9.78 16.89
N GLY A 273 4.66 10.34 18.07
CA GLY A 273 4.37 11.74 18.28
C GLY A 273 3.06 12.22 17.64
N GLY A 274 2.24 11.28 17.27
CA GLY A 274 1.27 11.45 16.26
C GLY A 274 -0.17 11.62 16.69
N TYR A 275 -0.49 12.04 17.90
CA TYR A 275 -1.89 12.40 18.18
C TYR A 275 -2.07 13.87 18.56
N ASP A 276 -3.21 14.42 18.16
CA ASP A 276 -3.62 15.79 18.41
C ASP A 276 -4.56 15.82 19.63
N VAL A 277 -4.09 16.39 20.74
CA VAL A 277 -4.85 16.47 22.00
C VAL A 277 -6.11 17.30 21.83
N GLU A 278 -6.06 18.38 21.05
CA GLU A 278 -7.21 19.26 20.79
C GLU A 278 -8.31 18.57 19.96
N ARG A 279 -7.93 17.51 19.21
CA ARG A 279 -8.81 16.66 18.43
C ARG A 279 -9.09 15.31 19.10
N GLN A 280 -9.24 15.29 20.43
CA GLN A 280 -9.55 14.08 21.18
C GLN A 280 -8.56 12.93 20.93
N ALA A 281 -7.28 13.24 20.84
CA ALA A 281 -6.20 12.31 20.59
C ALA A 281 -6.32 11.49 19.27
N GLN A 282 -6.85 12.09 18.21
CA GLN A 282 -6.82 11.51 16.87
C GLN A 282 -5.41 11.58 16.27
N LEU A 283 -5.10 10.67 15.31
CA LEU A 283 -3.85 10.73 14.55
C LEU A 283 -3.66 12.10 13.88
N THR A 284 -2.44 12.60 13.90
CA THR A 284 -2.04 13.79 13.13
C THR A 284 -1.77 13.48 11.67
N HIS A 285 -1.32 12.29 11.37
CA HIS A 285 -0.97 11.79 10.03
C HIS A 285 -1.20 10.28 9.96
N PHE A 286 -1.26 9.74 8.75
CA PHE A 286 -1.27 8.30 8.55
C PHE A 286 0.07 7.69 8.97
N SER A 287 0.08 6.53 9.61
CA SER A 287 1.29 5.95 10.16
C SER A 287 1.54 4.49 9.75
N ALA A 288 0.48 3.74 9.50
CA ALA A 288 0.54 2.31 9.23
C ALA A 288 -0.33 1.91 8.02
N THR A 289 -0.42 2.79 7.02
CA THR A 289 -1.25 2.52 5.83
C THR A 289 -0.86 1.23 5.15
N CYS A 290 -1.85 0.37 4.91
CA CYS A 290 -1.67 -0.98 4.37
C CYS A 290 -2.92 -1.46 3.63
N GLY A 291 -2.88 -2.65 3.04
CA GLY A 291 -3.98 -3.38 2.45
C GLY A 291 -4.95 -2.53 1.62
N GLN A 292 -4.70 -2.43 0.31
CA GLN A 292 -5.46 -1.58 -0.58
C GLN A 292 -6.37 -2.39 -1.50
N THR A 293 -7.48 -1.79 -1.94
CA THR A 293 -8.25 -2.24 -3.11
C THR A 293 -8.76 -1.05 -3.91
N VAL A 294 -9.04 -1.26 -5.20
CA VAL A 294 -9.77 -0.29 -6.02
C VAL A 294 -11.18 -0.79 -6.21
N VAL A 295 -12.16 0.06 -5.89
CA VAL A 295 -13.58 -0.26 -6.03
C VAL A 295 -13.93 -0.37 -7.51
N ARG A 296 -14.27 -1.58 -7.97
CA ARG A 296 -14.65 -1.84 -9.37
C ARG A 296 -15.91 -2.70 -9.47
N SER A 297 -16.83 -2.45 -8.55
CA SER A 297 -18.09 -3.18 -8.42
C SER A 297 -19.27 -2.32 -8.83
N PRO A 298 -20.27 -2.87 -9.54
CA PRO A 298 -21.51 -2.19 -9.88
C PRO A 298 -22.39 -1.90 -8.65
N LEU A 299 -22.10 -2.48 -7.49
CA LEU A 299 -22.79 -2.16 -6.24
C LEU A 299 -22.46 -0.74 -5.74
N PHE A 300 -21.30 -0.19 -6.14
CA PHE A 300 -20.79 1.11 -5.72
C PHE A 300 -20.48 2.00 -6.93
N PRO A 301 -21.46 2.33 -7.77
CA PRO A 301 -21.20 3.06 -9.02
C PRO A 301 -20.63 4.47 -8.78
N GLU A 302 -20.98 5.12 -7.65
CA GLU A 302 -20.51 6.44 -7.24
C GLU A 302 -19.03 6.43 -6.79
N TRP A 303 -18.50 5.27 -6.42
CA TRP A 303 -17.12 5.11 -5.95
C TRP A 303 -16.26 4.32 -6.94
N TYR A 304 -16.81 3.97 -8.10
CA TYR A 304 -16.09 3.19 -9.10
C TYR A 304 -14.77 3.88 -9.50
N GLY A 305 -13.67 3.15 -9.40
CA GLY A 305 -12.33 3.66 -9.66
C GLY A 305 -11.64 4.34 -8.48
N ASN A 306 -12.34 4.56 -7.35
CA ASN A 306 -11.70 5.05 -6.12
C ASN A 306 -10.93 3.92 -5.43
N SER A 307 -9.85 4.24 -4.71
CA SER A 307 -9.11 3.26 -3.92
C SER A 307 -9.45 3.35 -2.44
N LEU A 308 -9.34 2.22 -1.75
CA LEU A 308 -9.41 2.09 -0.31
C LEU A 308 -8.02 1.76 0.23
N GLY A 309 -7.65 2.34 1.37
CA GLY A 309 -6.42 2.04 2.10
C GLY A 309 -6.70 1.97 3.60
N CYS A 310 -6.23 0.90 4.24
CA CYS A 310 -6.39 0.68 5.67
C CYS A 310 -5.42 1.53 6.48
N GLU A 311 -5.85 1.98 7.67
CA GLU A 311 -5.00 2.61 8.69
C GLU A 311 -5.36 2.01 10.06
N PRO A 312 -4.68 0.91 10.45
CA PRO A 312 -5.03 0.16 11.65
C PRO A 312 -4.78 0.91 12.96
N VAL A 313 -3.82 1.83 13.01
CA VAL A 313 -3.59 2.65 14.20
C VAL A 313 -4.73 3.63 14.40
N GLY A 314 -5.20 4.26 13.32
CA GLY A 314 -6.34 5.19 13.35
C GLY A 314 -7.71 4.51 13.43
N ARG A 315 -7.81 3.20 13.33
CA ARG A 315 -9.05 2.42 13.27
C ARG A 315 -9.97 2.92 12.15
N LEU A 316 -9.41 3.12 10.97
CA LEU A 316 -10.13 3.70 9.83
C LEU A 316 -9.68 3.13 8.50
N ILE A 317 -10.50 3.37 7.48
CA ILE A 317 -10.19 3.09 6.08
C ILE A 317 -10.43 4.37 5.29
N ARG A 318 -9.38 4.87 4.61
CA ARG A 318 -9.46 6.02 3.70
C ARG A 318 -9.99 5.58 2.35
N MET A 319 -10.98 6.29 1.81
CA MET A 319 -11.30 6.22 0.38
C MET A 319 -10.65 7.39 -0.35
N THR A 320 -9.80 7.07 -1.32
CA THR A 320 -9.14 8.04 -2.19
C THR A 320 -9.89 8.14 -3.52
N LYS A 321 -10.35 9.33 -3.86
CA LYS A 321 -10.90 9.67 -5.16
C LYS A 321 -9.81 10.24 -6.06
N PHE A 322 -9.75 9.80 -7.30
CA PHE A 322 -8.82 10.32 -8.30
C PHE A 322 -9.52 11.26 -9.28
N SER A 323 -8.91 12.42 -9.52
CA SER A 323 -9.30 13.32 -10.60
C SER A 323 -8.15 13.45 -11.61
N TRP A 324 -8.49 13.56 -12.90
CA TRP A 324 -7.52 13.56 -14.00
C TRP A 324 -7.59 14.85 -14.79
N ARG A 325 -6.41 15.49 -15.01
CA ARG A 325 -6.27 16.67 -15.87
C ARG A 325 -5.03 16.53 -16.73
N ASP A 326 -5.16 16.68 -18.03
CA ASP A 326 -4.06 16.56 -18.99
C ASP A 326 -3.24 15.27 -18.81
N GLY A 327 -3.94 14.16 -18.52
CA GLY A 327 -3.37 12.85 -18.27
C GLY A 327 -2.80 12.63 -16.88
N LYS A 328 -2.60 13.68 -16.07
CA LYS A 328 -2.09 13.60 -14.69
C LYS A 328 -3.23 13.41 -13.69
N GLY A 329 -3.07 12.45 -12.77
CA GLY A 329 -3.99 12.19 -11.67
C GLY A 329 -3.67 13.03 -10.43
N THR A 330 -4.70 13.33 -9.63
CA THR A 330 -4.58 13.93 -8.29
C THR A 330 -5.48 13.15 -7.34
N ALA A 331 -4.94 12.79 -6.18
CA ALA A 331 -5.64 12.07 -5.12
C ALA A 331 -6.34 13.05 -4.15
N HIS A 332 -7.57 12.71 -3.79
CA HIS A 332 -8.43 13.48 -2.90
C HIS A 332 -9.03 12.57 -1.82
N ASN A 333 -9.28 13.09 -0.63
CA ASN A 333 -10.15 12.38 0.30
C ASN A 333 -11.59 12.39 -0.24
N ALA A 334 -12.18 11.21 -0.49
CA ALA A 334 -13.56 11.11 -0.98
C ALA A 334 -14.60 11.62 0.05
N PHE A 335 -14.24 11.67 1.34
CA PHE A 335 -15.08 12.10 2.45
C PHE A 335 -14.39 13.22 3.27
N PRO A 336 -14.34 14.47 2.77
CA PRO A 336 -13.67 15.57 3.45
C PRO A 336 -14.17 15.74 4.89
N GLY A 337 -13.26 15.74 5.88
CA GLY A 337 -13.60 15.80 7.30
C GLY A 337 -14.06 14.47 7.91
N SER A 338 -14.06 13.38 7.13
CA SER A 338 -14.45 12.03 7.55
C SER A 338 -13.61 10.97 6.82
N GLU A 339 -13.99 9.69 6.97
CA GLU A 339 -13.39 8.54 6.30
C GLU A 339 -14.49 7.62 5.74
N PHE A 340 -14.12 6.69 4.87
CA PHE A 340 -15.04 5.66 4.37
C PHE A 340 -15.56 4.74 5.46
N LEU A 341 -14.67 4.26 6.32
CA LEU A 341 -15.02 3.51 7.52
C LEU A 341 -14.13 3.98 8.66
N ARG A 342 -14.72 4.15 9.83
CA ARG A 342 -14.00 4.48 11.07
C ARG A 342 -14.71 3.86 12.26
N SER A 343 -13.96 3.51 13.30
CA SER A 343 -14.51 2.82 14.46
C SER A 343 -14.11 3.46 15.78
N LYS A 344 -14.99 3.39 16.78
CA LYS A 344 -14.71 3.71 18.18
C LYS A 344 -14.17 2.51 18.96
N ASP A 345 -14.19 1.30 18.36
CA ASP A 345 -13.63 0.09 18.95
C ASP A 345 -12.09 0.16 18.96
N ALA A 346 -11.49 0.14 20.14
CA ALA A 346 -10.05 0.28 20.32
C ALA A 346 -9.23 -0.88 19.72
N TYR A 347 -9.87 -2.02 19.51
CA TYR A 347 -9.24 -3.23 18.98
C TYR A 347 -9.50 -3.47 17.50
N PHE A 348 -10.34 -2.65 16.86
CA PHE A 348 -10.52 -2.67 15.41
C PHE A 348 -9.23 -2.27 14.70
N ARG A 349 -8.65 -3.20 13.94
CA ARG A 349 -7.38 -3.04 13.21
C ARG A 349 -7.52 -3.49 11.77
N PRO A 350 -8.15 -2.67 10.91
CA PRO A 350 -8.28 -3.03 9.49
C PRO A 350 -6.91 -3.04 8.84
N VAL A 351 -6.53 -4.15 8.20
CA VAL A 351 -5.21 -4.33 7.58
C VAL A 351 -5.27 -4.74 6.12
N TRP A 352 -6.44 -5.16 5.63
CA TRP A 352 -6.63 -5.52 4.24
C TRP A 352 -8.05 -5.20 3.78
N THR A 353 -8.17 -4.72 2.54
CA THR A 353 -9.45 -4.61 1.84
C THR A 353 -9.40 -5.39 0.54
N GLU A 354 -10.54 -5.97 0.14
CA GLU A 354 -10.68 -6.74 -1.10
C GLU A 354 -12.04 -6.50 -1.73
N SER A 355 -12.10 -6.43 -3.05
CA SER A 355 -13.37 -6.45 -3.78
C SER A 355 -13.83 -7.88 -3.99
N GLY A 356 -14.97 -8.25 -3.44
CA GLY A 356 -15.49 -9.61 -3.51
C GLY A 356 -16.11 -9.99 -4.86
N PRO A 357 -16.24 -11.29 -5.12
CA PRO A 357 -16.96 -11.80 -6.27
C PRO A 357 -18.44 -11.39 -6.27
N ASP A 358 -19.06 -11.27 -5.12
CA ASP A 358 -20.44 -10.80 -4.91
C ASP A 358 -20.59 -9.27 -5.10
N GLY A 359 -19.46 -8.58 -5.28
CA GLY A 359 -19.39 -7.14 -5.49
C GLY A 359 -19.25 -6.33 -4.21
N ALA A 360 -19.33 -6.93 -3.02
CA ALA A 360 -19.13 -6.25 -1.74
C ALA A 360 -17.65 -5.87 -1.52
N ILE A 361 -17.41 -4.94 -0.61
CA ILE A 361 -16.06 -4.57 -0.15
C ILE A 361 -15.78 -5.32 1.14
N TYR A 362 -14.79 -6.22 1.10
CA TYR A 362 -14.36 -7.01 2.27
C TYR A 362 -13.25 -6.29 3.02
N VAL A 363 -13.23 -6.47 4.35
CA VAL A 363 -12.26 -5.89 5.27
C VAL A 363 -11.75 -6.97 6.21
N ALA A 364 -10.45 -7.21 6.20
CA ALA A 364 -9.80 -8.05 7.21
C ALA A 364 -9.39 -7.19 8.40
N ASP A 365 -9.83 -7.60 9.58
CA ASP A 365 -9.59 -6.95 10.86
C ASP A 365 -8.78 -7.90 11.75
N LEU A 366 -7.54 -7.54 12.05
CA LEU A 366 -6.69 -8.30 12.98
C LEU A 366 -7.30 -8.39 14.37
N TYR A 367 -8.16 -7.46 14.75
CA TYR A 367 -8.83 -7.32 16.03
C TYR A 367 -7.90 -7.58 17.21
N ARG A 368 -7.01 -6.67 17.48
CA ARG A 368 -5.98 -6.83 18.50
C ARG A 368 -5.56 -5.53 19.16
N GLY A 369 -4.85 -5.64 20.27
CA GLY A 369 -4.38 -4.48 21.01
C GLY A 369 -3.14 -3.84 20.39
N ILE A 370 -2.06 -4.60 20.17
CA ILE A 370 -0.82 -4.10 19.59
C ILE A 370 -0.82 -4.34 18.08
N VAL A 371 -0.51 -3.32 17.30
CA VAL A 371 -0.44 -3.36 15.83
C VAL A 371 0.84 -2.68 15.34
N GLN A 372 1.93 -2.81 16.07
CA GLN A 372 3.18 -2.15 15.78
C GLN A 372 4.35 -3.05 16.16
N GLU A 373 5.37 -3.11 15.29
CA GLU A 373 6.57 -3.90 15.49
C GLU A 373 7.35 -3.49 16.74
N LYS A 374 8.08 -4.46 17.30
CA LYS A 374 8.86 -4.28 18.54
C LYS A 374 9.91 -3.17 18.45
N GLU A 375 10.43 -2.89 17.25
CA GLU A 375 11.39 -1.79 17.05
C GLU A 375 10.78 -0.43 17.39
N TRP A 376 9.46 -0.30 17.24
CA TRP A 376 8.69 0.89 17.57
C TRP A 376 8.05 0.81 18.96
N PHE A 377 8.32 -0.26 19.69
CA PHE A 377 7.79 -0.49 21.02
C PHE A 377 8.94 -0.58 22.06
N PRO A 378 9.06 0.37 22.98
CA PRO A 378 10.15 0.37 23.94
C PRO A 378 9.99 -0.79 24.93
N THR A 379 10.94 -1.71 24.96
CA THR A 379 10.92 -2.89 25.84
C THR A 379 11.57 -2.64 27.20
N GLU A 380 12.51 -1.68 27.27
CA GLU A 380 13.19 -1.29 28.49
C GLU A 380 13.25 0.23 28.60
N VAL A 381 12.63 0.75 29.62
CA VAL A 381 12.70 2.15 29.99
C VAL A 381 13.39 2.25 31.33
N THR A 382 14.68 2.63 31.32
CA THR A 382 15.40 2.90 32.58
C THR A 382 14.77 4.13 33.26
N ALA A 383 14.82 4.15 34.60
CA ALA A 383 14.28 5.28 35.39
C ALA A 383 14.92 6.63 34.99
N GLU A 384 16.15 6.60 34.49
CA GLU A 384 16.94 7.75 34.09
C GLU A 384 16.49 8.28 32.70
N LEU A 385 16.24 7.41 31.71
CA LEU A 385 15.59 7.71 30.47
C LEU A 385 14.18 8.26 30.71
N GLN A 386 13.43 7.66 31.62
CA GLN A 386 12.09 8.08 31.99
C GLN A 386 12.06 9.52 32.50
N ALA A 387 12.94 9.88 33.45
CA ALA A 387 12.99 11.22 34.02
C ALA A 387 13.37 12.30 33.00
N ARG A 388 14.37 12.00 32.14
CA ARG A 388 14.88 12.92 31.11
C ARG A 388 13.86 13.17 29.99
N TYR A 389 13.16 12.12 29.51
CA TYR A 389 12.17 12.26 28.45
C TYR A 389 10.86 12.87 28.90
N VAL A 390 10.41 12.58 30.12
CA VAL A 390 9.16 13.14 30.69
C VAL A 390 9.21 14.67 30.76
N GLU A 391 10.35 15.25 31.12
CA GLU A 391 10.49 16.70 31.24
C GLU A 391 10.49 17.41 29.87
N ASP A 392 11.21 16.85 28.88
CA ASP A 392 11.28 17.45 27.54
C ASP A 392 9.96 17.33 26.76
N TYR A 393 9.27 16.21 26.90
CA TYR A 393 7.98 16.00 26.21
C TYR A 393 6.83 16.73 26.86
N ARG A 394 6.80 16.90 28.18
CA ARG A 394 5.79 17.74 28.85
C ARG A 394 5.88 19.19 28.42
N LYS A 395 7.10 19.72 28.20
CA LYS A 395 7.31 21.08 27.67
C LYS A 395 6.75 21.24 26.25
N ASN A 396 6.75 20.18 25.45
CA ASN A 396 6.33 20.18 24.04
C ASN A 396 4.93 19.62 23.81
N LYS A 397 4.16 19.33 24.88
CA LYS A 397 2.79 18.74 24.82
C LYS A 397 2.71 17.39 24.08
N LEU A 398 3.80 16.63 24.01
CA LEU A 398 3.84 15.32 23.39
C LEU A 398 3.72 14.21 24.45
N ALA A 399 2.97 13.16 24.17
CA ALA A 399 2.94 11.97 25.02
C ALA A 399 4.28 11.25 24.92
N THR A 400 4.83 10.83 26.08
CA THR A 400 6.09 10.13 26.10
C THR A 400 5.92 8.67 25.70
N TRP A 401 6.95 8.09 25.09
CA TRP A 401 7.09 6.65 24.86
C TRP A 401 6.80 5.82 26.12
N VAL A 402 7.23 6.31 27.27
CA VAL A 402 7.07 5.70 28.58
C VAL A 402 5.61 5.67 28.97
N GLU A 403 4.89 6.78 28.79
CA GLU A 403 3.46 6.84 29.11
C GLU A 403 2.66 5.88 28.25
N ARG A 404 3.03 5.73 26.96
CA ARG A 404 2.41 4.75 26.07
C ARG A 404 2.62 3.31 26.55
N TYR A 405 3.86 2.90 26.82
CA TYR A 405 4.17 1.57 27.32
C TYR A 405 3.35 1.22 28.57
N HIS A 406 3.29 2.14 29.53
CA HIS A 406 2.49 1.95 30.73
C HIS A 406 1.00 1.90 30.45
N ARG A 407 0.49 2.71 29.49
CA ARG A 407 -0.93 2.69 29.09
C ARG A 407 -1.30 1.39 28.42
N VAL A 408 -0.51 0.92 27.46
CA VAL A 408 -0.78 -0.34 26.76
C VAL A 408 -0.86 -1.51 27.72
N LYS A 409 0.05 -1.58 28.72
CA LYS A 409 -0.01 -2.59 29.78
C LYS A 409 -1.20 -2.39 30.71
N LYS A 410 -1.45 -1.16 31.16
CA LYS A 410 -2.57 -0.84 32.07
C LYS A 410 -3.93 -1.15 31.43
N TRP A 411 -4.08 -0.90 30.15
CA TRP A 411 -5.30 -1.20 29.42
C TRP A 411 -5.41 -2.66 28.98
N GLY A 412 -4.44 -3.48 29.27
CA GLY A 412 -4.44 -4.90 28.92
C GLY A 412 -4.36 -5.18 27.42
N MET A 413 -3.90 -4.21 26.62
CA MET A 413 -3.83 -4.35 25.15
C MET A 413 -2.92 -5.49 24.70
N THR A 414 -1.91 -5.85 25.50
CA THR A 414 -1.04 -7.01 25.26
C THR A 414 -1.76 -8.36 25.40
N LYS A 415 -2.97 -8.38 25.97
CA LYS A 415 -3.74 -9.60 26.23
C LYS A 415 -4.78 -9.88 25.12
N VAL A 416 -5.05 -8.91 24.26
CA VAL A 416 -6.04 -9.05 23.18
C VAL A 416 -5.33 -9.57 21.94
N VAL A 417 -5.28 -10.88 21.84
CA VAL A 417 -4.63 -11.66 20.77
C VAL A 417 -5.52 -12.86 20.42
N ARG A 418 -5.29 -13.51 19.28
CA ARG A 418 -6.03 -14.67 18.80
C ARG A 418 -7.50 -14.40 18.50
N HIS A 419 -7.87 -13.14 18.35
CA HIS A 419 -9.12 -12.72 17.73
C HIS A 419 -8.91 -12.53 16.23
N GLY A 420 -9.93 -12.14 15.52
CA GLY A 420 -9.84 -11.81 14.11
C GLY A 420 -11.20 -11.85 13.44
N ARG A 421 -11.42 -10.94 12.51
CA ARG A 421 -12.73 -10.81 11.87
C ARG A 421 -12.58 -10.45 10.41
N ILE A 422 -13.55 -10.87 9.63
CA ILE A 422 -13.70 -10.44 8.25
C ILE A 422 -15.10 -9.83 8.16
N TYR A 423 -15.12 -8.56 7.78
CA TYR A 423 -16.35 -7.82 7.52
C TYR A 423 -16.55 -7.62 6.04
N ARG A 424 -17.78 -7.30 5.63
CA ARG A 424 -18.04 -6.72 4.31
C ARG A 424 -18.92 -5.49 4.44
N VAL A 425 -18.69 -4.50 3.57
CA VAL A 425 -19.55 -3.32 3.41
C VAL A 425 -20.44 -3.56 2.20
N VAL A 426 -21.73 -3.38 2.39
CA VAL A 426 -22.76 -3.58 1.37
C VAL A 426 -23.74 -2.41 1.37
N PRO A 427 -24.31 -2.03 0.21
CA PRO A 427 -25.35 -1.00 0.17
C PRO A 427 -26.66 -1.54 0.76
N GLU A 428 -27.39 -0.68 1.45
CA GLU A 428 -28.74 -0.99 1.90
C GLU A 428 -29.71 -1.08 0.71
N GLY A 429 -30.61 -2.04 0.72
CA GLY A 429 -31.64 -2.21 -0.31
C GLY A 429 -31.14 -2.69 -1.68
N ARG A 430 -29.86 -3.06 -1.81
CA ARG A 430 -29.33 -3.75 -2.99
C ARG A 430 -28.89 -5.16 -2.62
N GLU A 431 -29.18 -6.11 -3.49
CA GLU A 431 -28.69 -7.49 -3.32
C GLU A 431 -27.25 -7.60 -3.81
N VAL A 432 -26.44 -8.35 -3.08
CA VAL A 432 -25.09 -8.74 -3.53
C VAL A 432 -25.18 -9.72 -4.70
N GLY A 433 -24.12 -9.77 -5.51
CA GLY A 433 -24.07 -10.69 -6.66
C GLY A 433 -23.94 -12.16 -6.22
N PRO A 434 -24.15 -13.09 -7.15
CA PRO A 434 -23.96 -14.51 -6.89
C PRO A 434 -22.48 -14.85 -6.70
N LEU A 435 -22.18 -15.93 -5.98
CA LEU A 435 -20.86 -16.52 -5.93
C LEU A 435 -20.51 -17.18 -7.28
N PRO A 436 -19.28 -17.06 -7.74
CA PRO A 436 -18.81 -17.63 -9.00
C PRO A 436 -18.60 -19.15 -8.91
N ARG A 437 -18.47 -19.78 -10.10
CA ARG A 437 -18.04 -21.17 -10.27
C ARG A 437 -16.98 -21.31 -11.37
N MET A 438 -16.12 -20.29 -11.54
CA MET A 438 -15.21 -20.17 -12.68
C MET A 438 -14.15 -21.27 -12.75
N LEU A 439 -13.79 -21.91 -11.63
CA LEU A 439 -12.86 -23.05 -11.66
C LEU A 439 -13.44 -24.25 -12.37
N ASP A 440 -14.78 -24.39 -12.35
CA ASP A 440 -15.51 -25.48 -12.97
C ASP A 440 -15.95 -25.18 -14.41
N GLU A 441 -15.77 -23.92 -14.86
CA GLU A 441 -16.17 -23.45 -16.19
C GLU A 441 -15.14 -23.81 -17.28
N THR A 442 -15.63 -23.99 -18.49
CA THR A 442 -14.81 -24.10 -19.71
C THR A 442 -14.18 -22.75 -20.06
N SER A 443 -13.06 -22.75 -20.81
CA SER A 443 -12.44 -21.53 -21.29
C SER A 443 -13.40 -20.66 -22.14
N GLY A 444 -14.32 -21.28 -22.87
CA GLY A 444 -15.34 -20.55 -23.64
C GLY A 444 -16.34 -19.79 -22.74
N GLN A 445 -16.70 -20.34 -21.58
CA GLN A 445 -17.56 -19.69 -20.59
C GLN A 445 -16.78 -18.55 -19.89
N LEU A 446 -15.52 -18.76 -19.54
CA LEU A 446 -14.67 -17.73 -18.94
C LEU A 446 -14.54 -16.48 -19.84
N VAL A 447 -14.49 -16.63 -21.16
CA VAL A 447 -14.43 -15.49 -22.08
C VAL A 447 -15.61 -14.54 -21.89
N ALA A 448 -16.81 -15.05 -21.59
CA ALA A 448 -17.98 -14.20 -21.36
C ALA A 448 -17.82 -13.26 -20.15
N HIS A 449 -17.05 -13.68 -19.14
CA HIS A 449 -16.82 -12.88 -17.94
C HIS A 449 -15.85 -11.71 -18.16
N LEU A 450 -15.10 -11.64 -19.26
CA LEU A 450 -14.20 -10.53 -19.57
C LEU A 450 -14.92 -9.19 -19.76
N SER A 451 -16.24 -9.18 -19.97
CA SER A 451 -17.10 -7.99 -20.04
C SER A 451 -17.98 -7.80 -18.80
N HIS A 452 -17.77 -8.57 -17.74
CA HIS A 452 -18.60 -8.51 -16.54
C HIS A 452 -18.49 -7.13 -15.86
N ALA A 453 -19.59 -6.61 -15.30
CA ALA A 453 -19.61 -5.29 -14.66
C ALA A 453 -18.69 -5.20 -13.42
N ASN A 454 -18.59 -6.29 -12.63
CA ASN A 454 -17.64 -6.39 -11.53
C ASN A 454 -16.23 -6.70 -12.02
N GLY A 455 -15.25 -5.83 -11.68
CA GLY A 455 -13.85 -5.98 -12.07
C GLY A 455 -13.20 -7.27 -11.59
N TRP A 456 -13.58 -7.77 -10.41
CA TRP A 456 -13.07 -9.04 -9.87
C TRP A 456 -13.31 -10.21 -10.85
N TRP A 457 -14.51 -10.29 -11.46
CA TRP A 457 -14.85 -11.32 -12.43
C TRP A 457 -14.00 -11.24 -13.70
N ARG A 458 -13.77 -10.04 -14.21
CA ARG A 458 -12.93 -9.83 -15.43
C ARG A 458 -11.49 -10.29 -15.18
N ASP A 459 -10.95 -9.90 -14.02
CA ASP A 459 -9.57 -10.20 -13.62
C ASP A 459 -9.36 -11.69 -13.42
N THR A 460 -10.26 -12.32 -12.66
CA THR A 460 -10.22 -13.75 -12.39
C THR A 460 -10.37 -14.56 -13.67
N ALA A 461 -11.31 -14.19 -14.55
CA ALA A 461 -11.49 -14.86 -15.84
C ALA A 461 -10.23 -14.75 -16.72
N GLN A 462 -9.62 -13.55 -16.82
CA GLN A 462 -8.38 -13.37 -17.57
C GLN A 462 -7.24 -14.19 -16.99
N MET A 463 -7.04 -14.17 -15.67
CA MET A 463 -6.03 -14.96 -14.98
C MET A 463 -6.22 -16.46 -15.27
N LEU A 464 -7.45 -16.97 -15.13
CA LEU A 464 -7.75 -18.38 -15.36
C LEU A 464 -7.53 -18.79 -16.82
N LEU A 465 -7.93 -17.97 -17.79
CA LEU A 465 -7.70 -18.22 -19.22
C LEU A 465 -6.21 -18.32 -19.53
N VAL A 466 -5.42 -17.35 -19.05
CA VAL A 466 -3.98 -17.29 -19.33
C VAL A 466 -3.22 -18.39 -18.57
N SER A 467 -3.55 -18.61 -17.30
CA SER A 467 -2.85 -19.62 -16.49
C SER A 467 -3.16 -21.05 -16.91
N ARG A 468 -4.36 -21.34 -17.43
CA ARG A 468 -4.70 -22.64 -18.04
C ARG A 468 -3.96 -22.88 -19.37
N GLY A 469 -3.59 -21.81 -20.09
CA GLY A 469 -2.90 -21.91 -21.37
C GLY A 469 -3.76 -22.51 -22.50
N ASP A 470 -5.09 -22.53 -22.34
CA ASP A 470 -6.00 -23.14 -23.32
C ASP A 470 -6.18 -22.25 -24.56
N ARG A 471 -5.41 -22.57 -25.60
CA ARG A 471 -5.49 -21.84 -26.90
C ARG A 471 -6.81 -22.06 -27.65
N GLY A 472 -7.64 -23.01 -27.25
CA GLY A 472 -8.99 -23.18 -27.78
C GLY A 472 -9.90 -21.98 -27.56
N ALA A 473 -9.58 -21.11 -26.58
CA ALA A 473 -10.29 -19.85 -26.33
C ALA A 473 -10.00 -18.76 -27.37
N VAL A 474 -8.93 -18.82 -28.18
CA VAL A 474 -8.47 -17.76 -29.08
C VAL A 474 -9.57 -17.28 -30.04
N PRO A 475 -10.39 -18.13 -30.71
CA PRO A 475 -11.45 -17.64 -31.59
C PRO A 475 -12.52 -16.82 -30.84
N ALA A 476 -12.89 -17.25 -29.62
CA ALA A 476 -13.87 -16.53 -28.80
C ALA A 476 -13.31 -15.20 -28.28
N LEU A 477 -12.03 -15.17 -27.90
CA LEU A 477 -11.32 -13.94 -27.49
C LEU A 477 -11.24 -12.92 -28.63
N ARG A 478 -10.97 -13.35 -29.87
CA ARG A 478 -10.98 -12.47 -31.06
C ARG A 478 -12.36 -11.85 -31.28
N LYS A 479 -13.42 -12.65 -31.13
CA LYS A 479 -14.79 -12.14 -31.20
C LYS A 479 -15.07 -11.11 -30.11
N MET A 480 -14.65 -11.35 -28.88
CA MET A 480 -14.77 -10.41 -27.75
C MET A 480 -13.97 -9.13 -28.00
N ALA A 481 -12.75 -9.22 -28.52
CA ALA A 481 -11.89 -8.09 -28.85
C ALA A 481 -12.48 -7.17 -29.94
N ALA A 482 -13.42 -7.66 -30.74
CA ALA A 482 -14.19 -6.92 -31.72
C ALA A 482 -15.60 -6.54 -31.23
N GLY A 483 -15.95 -6.85 -29.99
CA GLY A 483 -17.27 -6.56 -29.39
C GLY A 483 -17.48 -5.09 -29.04
N SER A 484 -18.65 -4.76 -28.48
CA SER A 484 -19.00 -3.38 -28.11
C SER A 484 -18.52 -2.96 -26.74
N ASP A 485 -18.32 -3.91 -25.79
CA ASP A 485 -17.91 -3.59 -24.43
C ASP A 485 -16.42 -3.23 -24.36
N VAL A 486 -16.09 -2.08 -23.77
CA VAL A 486 -14.72 -1.55 -23.71
C VAL A 486 -13.81 -2.44 -22.82
N ASN A 487 -14.31 -2.89 -21.68
CA ASN A 487 -13.53 -3.75 -20.77
C ASN A 487 -13.31 -5.12 -21.43
N GLY A 488 -14.33 -5.69 -22.04
CA GLY A 488 -14.23 -6.94 -22.81
C GLY A 488 -13.18 -6.84 -23.93
N ARG A 489 -13.18 -5.75 -24.70
CA ARG A 489 -12.16 -5.51 -25.74
C ARG A 489 -10.74 -5.47 -25.17
N ILE A 490 -10.54 -4.82 -24.02
CA ILE A 490 -9.23 -4.69 -23.39
C ILE A 490 -8.77 -6.04 -22.84
N HIS A 491 -9.59 -6.67 -21.98
CA HIS A 491 -9.26 -7.95 -21.35
C HIS A 491 -9.03 -9.07 -22.36
N ALA A 492 -9.83 -9.11 -23.44
CA ALA A 492 -9.66 -10.10 -24.50
C ALA A 492 -8.32 -9.94 -25.24
N ARG A 493 -7.86 -8.70 -25.53
CA ARG A 493 -6.54 -8.46 -26.14
C ARG A 493 -5.40 -8.89 -25.23
N TRP A 494 -5.50 -8.60 -23.92
CA TRP A 494 -4.50 -9.06 -22.96
C TRP A 494 -4.53 -10.58 -22.78
N ALA A 495 -5.70 -11.22 -22.78
CA ALA A 495 -5.79 -12.68 -22.74
C ALA A 495 -5.20 -13.32 -24.02
N LEU A 496 -5.46 -12.73 -25.22
CA LEU A 496 -4.82 -13.14 -26.46
C LEU A 496 -3.30 -13.04 -26.38
N GLN A 497 -2.77 -11.95 -25.81
CA GLN A 497 -1.34 -11.77 -25.59
C GLN A 497 -0.79 -12.86 -24.66
N GLY A 498 -1.44 -13.11 -23.52
CA GLY A 498 -1.00 -14.11 -22.54
C GLY A 498 -1.02 -15.55 -23.08
N LEU A 499 -1.93 -15.86 -24.02
CA LEU A 499 -2.02 -17.14 -24.72
C LEU A 499 -1.12 -17.23 -25.97
N GLY A 500 -0.37 -16.17 -26.31
CA GLY A 500 0.44 -16.11 -27.53
C GLY A 500 -0.42 -16.16 -28.82
N GLY A 501 -1.66 -15.69 -28.74
CA GLY A 501 -2.61 -15.67 -29.86
C GLY A 501 -2.87 -14.28 -30.45
N LEU A 502 -2.28 -13.21 -29.90
CA LEU A 502 -2.44 -11.85 -30.37
C LEU A 502 -1.64 -11.61 -31.66
N GLU A 503 -2.28 -11.06 -32.69
CA GLU A 503 -1.67 -10.76 -33.98
C GLU A 503 -1.46 -9.25 -34.16
N LEU A 504 -0.44 -8.87 -34.94
CA LEU A 504 -0.11 -7.46 -35.21
C LEU A 504 -1.30 -6.68 -35.79
N GLY A 505 -2.08 -7.30 -36.70
CA GLY A 505 -3.27 -6.67 -37.29
C GLY A 505 -4.31 -6.28 -36.25
N GLU A 506 -4.46 -7.10 -35.19
CA GLU A 506 -5.39 -6.84 -34.08
C GLU A 506 -4.92 -5.67 -33.20
N VAL A 507 -3.61 -5.57 -32.99
CA VAL A 507 -2.98 -4.45 -32.26
C VAL A 507 -3.16 -3.13 -33.04
N LEU A 508 -2.84 -3.13 -34.33
CA LEU A 508 -2.98 -1.95 -35.21
C LEU A 508 -4.44 -1.52 -35.35
N ALA A 509 -5.39 -2.47 -35.36
CA ALA A 509 -6.82 -2.16 -35.32
C ALA A 509 -7.23 -1.50 -34.00
N GLY A 510 -6.73 -2.03 -32.87
CA GLY A 510 -7.00 -1.48 -31.55
C GLY A 510 -6.41 -0.08 -31.33
N MET A 511 -5.31 0.27 -31.99
CA MET A 511 -4.76 1.64 -31.97
C MET A 511 -5.68 2.68 -32.65
N LYS A 512 -6.64 2.23 -33.44
CA LYS A 512 -7.62 3.08 -34.13
C LYS A 512 -9.01 3.00 -33.46
N ASP A 513 -9.14 2.35 -32.34
CA ASP A 513 -10.41 2.19 -31.64
C ASP A 513 -11.00 3.54 -31.20
N GLU A 514 -12.32 3.63 -31.19
CA GLU A 514 -13.05 4.82 -30.72
C GLU A 514 -12.74 5.13 -29.22
N SER A 515 -12.56 4.08 -28.39
CA SER A 515 -12.24 4.21 -26.99
C SER A 515 -10.75 4.52 -26.78
N ALA A 516 -10.46 5.63 -26.11
CA ALA A 516 -9.10 5.99 -25.70
C ALA A 516 -8.44 4.90 -24.83
N ARG A 517 -9.21 4.22 -23.98
CA ARG A 517 -8.70 3.12 -23.16
C ARG A 517 -8.23 1.93 -23.99
N VAL A 518 -8.97 1.55 -25.02
CA VAL A 518 -8.57 0.48 -25.95
C VAL A 518 -7.35 0.90 -26.76
N ARG A 519 -7.29 2.16 -27.27
CA ARG A 519 -6.10 2.67 -27.95
C ARG A 519 -4.88 2.62 -27.07
N ARG A 520 -4.99 3.06 -25.81
CA ARG A 520 -3.89 3.03 -24.83
C ARG A 520 -3.40 1.60 -24.56
N ALA A 521 -4.30 0.65 -24.29
CA ALA A 521 -3.96 -0.76 -24.11
C ALA A 521 -3.26 -1.35 -25.35
N SER A 522 -3.73 -0.98 -26.56
CA SER A 522 -3.14 -1.44 -27.82
C SER A 522 -1.75 -0.86 -28.08
N VAL A 523 -1.50 0.39 -27.66
CA VAL A 523 -0.15 0.99 -27.66
C VAL A 523 0.79 0.19 -26.76
N GLN A 524 0.37 -0.13 -25.55
CA GLN A 524 1.17 -0.96 -24.64
C GLN A 524 1.42 -2.37 -25.20
N LEU A 525 0.40 -3.01 -25.74
CA LEU A 525 0.50 -4.32 -26.40
C LEU A 525 1.43 -4.33 -27.61
N SER A 526 1.67 -3.17 -28.25
CA SER A 526 2.55 -3.06 -29.42
C SER A 526 4.05 -3.07 -29.09
N GLU A 527 4.43 -2.93 -27.84
CA GLU A 527 5.85 -2.77 -27.42
C GLU A 527 6.80 -3.88 -27.91
N PRO A 528 6.41 -5.17 -27.97
CA PRO A 528 7.29 -6.20 -28.53
C PRO A 528 7.62 -5.95 -30.02
N TRP A 529 6.64 -5.53 -30.83
CA TRP A 529 6.86 -5.20 -32.24
C TRP A 529 7.62 -3.88 -32.41
N LEU A 530 7.38 -2.89 -31.52
CA LEU A 530 8.14 -1.66 -31.51
C LEU A 530 9.63 -1.90 -31.17
N ALA A 531 9.91 -2.75 -30.18
CA ALA A 531 11.27 -3.17 -29.86
C ALA A 531 11.96 -3.89 -31.03
N ALA A 532 11.19 -4.65 -31.82
CA ALA A 532 11.64 -5.24 -33.08
C ALA A 532 11.74 -4.24 -34.25
N LYS A 533 11.37 -2.96 -34.01
CA LYS A 533 11.36 -1.88 -35.02
C LYS A 533 10.43 -2.16 -36.21
N ASP A 534 9.29 -2.81 -35.97
CA ASP A 534 8.29 -3.06 -37.00
C ASP A 534 7.80 -1.72 -37.63
N ALA A 535 7.92 -1.61 -38.95
CA ALA A 535 7.65 -0.36 -39.65
C ALA A 535 6.17 0.11 -39.54
N ALA A 536 5.23 -0.84 -39.48
CA ALA A 536 3.80 -0.51 -39.36
C ALA A 536 3.49 0.03 -37.94
N VAL A 537 4.10 -0.54 -36.91
CA VAL A 537 3.94 -0.05 -35.52
C VAL A 537 4.60 1.31 -35.36
N VAL A 538 5.83 1.49 -35.86
CA VAL A 538 6.53 2.78 -35.82
C VAL A 538 5.71 3.88 -36.49
N ALA A 539 5.15 3.60 -37.69
CA ALA A 539 4.29 4.56 -38.41
C ALA A 539 2.98 4.85 -37.66
N ALA A 540 2.34 3.81 -37.11
CA ALA A 540 1.08 3.97 -36.34
C ALA A 540 1.30 4.84 -35.09
N LEU A 541 2.34 4.57 -34.28
CA LEU A 541 2.67 5.37 -33.11
C LEU A 541 3.05 6.81 -33.46
N GLY A 542 3.78 7.01 -34.58
CA GLY A 542 4.08 8.35 -35.08
C GLY A 542 2.81 9.18 -35.36
N GLY A 543 1.76 8.56 -35.88
CA GLY A 543 0.45 9.17 -36.08
C GLY A 543 -0.33 9.45 -34.78
N MET A 544 -0.02 8.75 -33.70
CA MET A 544 -0.72 8.85 -32.40
C MET A 544 -0.04 9.78 -31.40
N ALA A 545 1.10 10.39 -31.74
CA ALA A 545 1.83 11.29 -30.85
C ALA A 545 0.98 12.48 -30.35
N ASP A 546 0.05 12.92 -31.19
CA ASP A 546 -0.89 14.01 -30.91
C ASP A 546 -2.32 13.50 -30.68
N ASP A 547 -2.49 12.26 -30.19
CA ASP A 547 -3.82 11.74 -29.85
C ASP A 547 -4.57 12.73 -28.94
N PRO A 548 -5.88 13.00 -29.21
CA PRO A 548 -6.64 13.95 -28.41
C PRO A 548 -6.72 13.59 -26.93
N ASP A 549 -6.61 12.30 -26.60
CA ASP A 549 -6.54 11.85 -25.21
C ASP A 549 -5.09 11.92 -24.69
N ALA A 550 -4.89 12.69 -23.62
CA ALA A 550 -3.57 12.92 -23.02
C ALA A 550 -2.93 11.64 -22.45
N GLN A 551 -3.74 10.68 -22.00
CA GLN A 551 -3.22 9.41 -21.47
C GLN A 551 -2.78 8.49 -22.62
N VAL A 552 -3.45 8.52 -23.78
CA VAL A 552 -2.99 7.81 -24.98
C VAL A 552 -1.66 8.39 -25.47
N ALA A 553 -1.56 9.71 -25.61
CA ALA A 553 -0.33 10.35 -26.05
C ALA A 553 0.82 10.10 -25.06
N THR A 554 0.55 10.10 -23.76
CA THR A 554 1.53 9.69 -22.73
C THR A 554 1.97 8.24 -22.93
N GLN A 555 1.03 7.32 -23.17
CA GLN A 555 1.35 5.90 -23.38
C GLN A 555 2.21 5.69 -24.64
N VAL A 556 1.97 6.44 -25.71
CA VAL A 556 2.80 6.40 -26.91
C VAL A 556 4.25 6.81 -26.59
N PHE A 557 4.43 7.87 -25.81
CA PHE A 557 5.75 8.27 -25.33
C PHE A 557 6.42 7.19 -24.49
N LEU A 558 5.67 6.56 -23.58
CA LEU A 558 6.19 5.51 -22.70
C LEU A 558 6.64 4.28 -23.49
N ALA A 559 5.81 3.82 -24.45
CA ALA A 559 6.16 2.69 -25.31
C ALA A 559 7.43 2.99 -26.15
N TRP A 560 7.51 4.20 -26.72
CA TRP A 560 8.67 4.65 -27.49
C TRP A 560 9.96 4.63 -26.65
N ARG A 561 9.88 5.18 -25.43
CA ARG A 561 10.98 5.17 -24.46
C ARG A 561 11.38 3.74 -24.05
N SER A 562 10.42 2.89 -23.71
CA SER A 562 10.67 1.50 -23.29
C SER A 562 11.35 0.67 -24.36
N ALA A 563 11.04 0.93 -25.64
CA ALA A 563 11.67 0.27 -26.77
C ALA A 563 13.06 0.83 -27.12
N GLY A 564 13.59 1.80 -26.36
CA GLY A 564 14.88 2.44 -26.63
C GLY A 564 14.96 3.13 -28.00
N MET A 565 13.82 3.62 -28.51
CA MET A 565 13.75 4.25 -29.83
C MET A 565 14.48 5.61 -29.82
N PRO A 566 15.31 5.92 -30.83
CA PRO A 566 16.08 7.16 -30.89
C PRO A 566 15.19 8.38 -31.14
N GLY A 567 15.66 9.53 -30.69
CA GLY A 567 15.08 10.85 -30.92
C GLY A 567 14.04 11.26 -29.89
N SER A 568 13.79 12.57 -29.78
CA SER A 568 12.69 13.07 -28.99
C SER A 568 11.39 12.73 -29.71
N PHE A 569 10.57 11.88 -29.11
CA PHE A 569 9.19 11.71 -29.56
C PHE A 569 8.44 13.02 -29.20
N ALA A 570 8.39 13.93 -30.12
CA ALA A 570 7.73 15.23 -29.95
C ALA A 570 6.50 15.27 -30.86
N GLY A 571 5.34 15.20 -30.26
CA GLY A 571 4.11 15.65 -30.90
C GLY A 571 4.15 17.18 -31.13
N LYS A 572 3.18 17.71 -31.84
CA LYS A 572 3.02 19.17 -32.06
C LYS A 572 2.39 19.90 -30.88
N ARG A 573 1.81 19.13 -29.94
CA ARG A 573 1.14 19.66 -28.74
C ARG A 573 2.16 20.06 -27.65
N PRO A 574 1.78 20.94 -26.70
CA PRO A 574 2.61 21.24 -25.52
C PRO A 574 2.96 19.96 -24.77
N GLU A 575 4.12 19.97 -24.11
CA GLU A 575 4.58 18.82 -23.34
C GLU A 575 3.58 18.46 -22.21
N LEU A 576 3.17 17.20 -22.17
CA LEU A 576 2.23 16.70 -21.16
C LEU A 576 2.92 16.58 -19.79
N PRO A 577 2.20 16.85 -18.68
CA PRO A 577 2.77 16.81 -17.33
C PRO A 577 3.49 15.51 -16.98
N LEU A 578 2.92 14.36 -17.37
CA LEU A 578 3.55 13.06 -17.11
C LEU A 578 4.78 12.81 -17.99
N VAL A 579 4.78 13.29 -19.24
CA VAL A 579 5.98 13.20 -20.12
C VAL A 579 7.14 14.00 -19.53
N ALA A 580 6.88 15.23 -19.07
CA ALA A 580 7.87 16.05 -18.39
C ALA A 580 8.39 15.38 -17.10
N ALA A 581 7.48 14.79 -16.32
CA ALA A 581 7.85 14.06 -15.09
C ALA A 581 8.72 12.82 -15.39
N VAL A 582 8.41 12.04 -16.43
CA VAL A 582 9.23 10.89 -16.84
C VAL A 582 10.62 11.35 -17.30
N ARG A 583 10.73 12.41 -18.09
CA ARG A 583 12.04 12.96 -18.50
C ARG A 583 12.88 13.39 -17.31
N LYS A 584 12.26 14.11 -16.37
CA LYS A 584 12.93 14.50 -15.11
C LYS A 584 13.37 13.27 -14.31
N HIS A 585 12.55 12.24 -14.26
CA HIS A 585 12.93 10.96 -13.63
C HIS A 585 14.14 10.34 -14.33
N ASP A 586 14.15 10.26 -15.67
CA ASP A 586 15.27 9.69 -16.42
C ASP A 586 16.58 10.46 -16.24
N GLU A 587 16.51 11.80 -16.18
CA GLU A 587 17.67 12.65 -15.86
C GLU A 587 18.21 12.37 -14.45
N ALA A 588 17.31 12.17 -13.48
CA ALA A 588 17.67 11.82 -12.12
C ALA A 588 18.33 10.44 -12.03
N GLU A 589 17.76 9.43 -12.72
CA GLU A 589 18.32 8.06 -12.79
C GLU A 589 19.71 8.06 -13.47
N ALA A 590 19.85 8.77 -14.59
CA ALA A 590 21.16 8.94 -15.25
C ALA A 590 22.20 9.63 -14.34
N GLY A 591 21.76 10.45 -13.39
CA GLY A 591 22.59 11.01 -12.33
C GLY A 591 23.05 9.93 -11.34
N LEU A 592 22.15 9.01 -10.98
CA LEU A 592 22.44 7.89 -10.06
C LEU A 592 23.42 6.86 -10.66
N ASP A 593 23.34 6.61 -11.96
CA ASP A 593 24.27 5.71 -12.66
C ASP A 593 25.73 6.19 -12.57
N ARG A 594 25.95 7.48 -12.32
CA ARG A 594 27.29 8.08 -12.13
C ARG A 594 27.79 7.98 -10.70
N MET A 595 26.96 7.56 -9.76
CA MET A 595 27.35 7.39 -8.36
C MET A 595 28.23 6.15 -8.18
N SER A 596 29.01 6.13 -7.10
CA SER A 596 29.82 4.98 -6.74
C SER A 596 28.95 3.74 -6.49
N GLU A 597 29.54 2.56 -6.64
CA GLU A 597 28.83 1.31 -6.41
C GLU A 597 28.28 1.20 -4.97
N PRO A 598 29.03 1.56 -3.90
CA PRO A 598 28.46 1.61 -2.54
C PRO A 598 27.26 2.56 -2.44
N ALA A 599 27.30 3.72 -3.08
CA ALA A 599 26.18 4.65 -3.07
C ALA A 599 24.95 4.08 -3.78
N ARG A 600 25.12 3.35 -4.90
CA ARG A 600 23.99 2.69 -5.58
C ARG A 600 23.35 1.61 -4.72
N ARG A 601 24.13 0.81 -3.97
CA ARG A 601 23.57 -0.15 -2.99
C ARG A 601 22.90 0.55 -1.82
N GLY A 602 23.52 1.62 -1.29
CA GLY A 602 22.98 2.45 -0.21
C GLY A 602 21.67 3.15 -0.57
N ARG A 603 21.43 3.42 -1.87
CA ARG A 603 20.13 3.90 -2.37
C ARG A 603 18.99 2.95 -1.99
N LEU A 604 19.19 1.64 -2.17
CA LEU A 604 18.16 0.64 -1.86
C LEU A 604 17.81 0.67 -0.37
N VAL A 605 18.81 0.79 0.51
CA VAL A 605 18.59 0.94 1.95
C VAL A 605 17.83 2.24 2.24
N TYR A 606 18.20 3.34 1.59
CA TYR A 606 17.54 4.64 1.77
C TYR A 606 16.08 4.59 1.34
N GLU A 607 15.79 4.07 0.15
CA GLU A 607 14.44 3.99 -0.41
C GLU A 607 13.54 3.01 0.36
N ASN A 608 14.11 1.97 0.96
CA ASN A 608 13.34 1.01 1.75
C ASN A 608 13.06 1.47 3.19
N LEU A 609 13.88 2.34 3.75
CA LEU A 609 13.81 2.70 5.16
C LEU A 609 13.71 4.20 5.42
N CYS A 610 14.65 4.99 4.88
CA CYS A 610 14.83 6.39 5.29
C CYS A 610 13.85 7.33 4.60
N MET A 611 13.46 7.01 3.37
CA MET A 611 12.63 7.83 2.50
C MET A 611 11.25 8.14 3.14
N SER A 612 10.72 7.23 3.92
CA SER A 612 9.42 7.37 4.59
C SER A 612 9.32 8.63 5.46
N CYS A 613 10.42 9.02 6.10
CA CYS A 613 10.48 10.22 6.94
C CYS A 613 11.28 11.35 6.30
N HIS A 614 12.37 11.01 5.59
CA HIS A 614 13.30 12.02 5.02
C HIS A 614 12.95 12.45 3.60
N GLY A 615 11.99 11.81 2.94
CA GLY A 615 11.58 12.09 1.56
C GLY A 615 12.58 11.58 0.52
N LEU A 616 12.12 11.34 -0.70
CA LEU A 616 12.99 10.88 -1.80
C LEU A 616 14.05 11.91 -2.19
N ASP A 617 13.76 13.20 -1.99
CA ASP A 617 14.63 14.32 -2.26
C ASP A 617 15.54 14.71 -1.06
N GLY A 618 15.41 14.00 0.05
CA GLY A 618 16.13 14.29 1.29
C GLY A 618 15.68 15.58 2.01
N MET A 619 14.52 16.15 1.62
CA MET A 619 14.02 17.42 2.18
C MET A 619 13.06 17.23 3.35
N GLY A 620 12.76 15.99 3.72
CA GLY A 620 11.80 15.63 4.76
C GLY A 620 10.37 15.53 4.21
N VAL A 621 9.61 14.57 4.74
CA VAL A 621 8.20 14.41 4.41
C VAL A 621 7.39 15.38 5.27
N LYS A 622 6.51 16.15 4.64
CA LYS A 622 5.61 17.07 5.34
C LYS A 622 4.36 16.31 5.77
N ALA A 623 4.12 16.23 7.08
CA ALA A 623 2.91 15.71 7.66
C ALA A 623 2.17 16.83 8.40
N ALA A 624 0.94 17.11 8.02
CA ALA A 624 0.21 18.30 8.44
C ALA A 624 1.06 19.59 8.26
N ASP A 625 1.32 20.33 9.32
CA ASP A 625 2.09 21.58 9.27
C ASP A 625 3.59 21.41 9.61
N ALA A 626 4.05 20.20 9.91
CA ALA A 626 5.42 19.93 10.31
C ALA A 626 6.10 18.91 9.37
N LEU A 627 7.43 18.91 9.35
CA LEU A 627 8.23 17.84 8.74
C LEU A 627 8.29 16.65 9.71
N LEU A 628 8.21 15.43 9.19
CA LEU A 628 8.39 14.20 9.99
C LEU A 628 9.83 14.07 10.50
N ALA A 629 10.80 14.40 9.66
CA ALA A 629 12.22 14.30 9.98
C ALA A 629 13.00 15.49 9.43
N PRO A 630 14.21 15.76 9.94
CA PRO A 630 15.04 16.85 9.46
C PRO A 630 15.47 16.62 8.00
N PRO A 631 15.57 17.70 7.19
CA PRO A 631 16.08 17.63 5.82
C PRO A 631 17.52 17.14 5.78
N LEU A 632 17.78 15.92 5.28
CA LEU A 632 19.13 15.38 5.11
C LEU A 632 19.91 16.17 4.07
N ALA A 633 19.27 16.63 3.00
CA ALA A 633 19.88 17.44 1.96
C ALA A 633 20.42 18.81 2.47
N LYS A 634 20.04 19.21 3.69
CA LYS A 634 20.50 20.43 4.38
C LYS A 634 21.20 20.12 5.71
N SER A 635 21.54 18.86 5.96
CA SER A 635 22.12 18.46 7.23
C SER A 635 23.53 19.02 7.42
N ARG A 636 23.74 19.76 8.51
CA ARG A 636 25.05 20.24 8.88
C ARG A 636 26.07 19.12 9.18
N TRP A 637 25.59 17.98 9.66
CA TRP A 637 26.42 16.81 9.95
C TRP A 637 26.94 16.10 8.71
N MET A 638 26.33 16.39 7.56
CA MET A 638 26.72 15.83 6.25
C MET A 638 27.56 16.80 5.41
N ALA A 639 27.72 18.04 5.83
CA ALA A 639 28.60 19.01 5.15
C ALA A 639 30.07 18.55 5.21
N ASP A 640 30.89 19.04 4.28
CA ASP A 640 32.35 18.85 4.25
C ASP A 640 32.85 17.40 4.35
N ASN A 641 32.22 16.48 3.58
CA ASN A 641 32.42 15.03 3.60
C ASN A 641 31.94 14.33 4.88
N GLY A 642 31.12 14.99 5.69
CA GLY A 642 30.36 14.45 6.80
C GLY A 642 31.16 14.16 8.07
N ASN A 643 30.51 14.36 9.20
CA ASN A 643 31.01 13.85 10.47
C ASN A 643 30.53 12.40 10.67
N ILE A 644 31.28 11.43 10.15
CA ILE A 644 30.90 10.01 10.16
C ILE A 644 30.73 9.49 11.58
N ALA A 645 31.52 9.98 12.53
CA ALA A 645 31.39 9.59 13.93
C ALA A 645 30.02 9.97 14.53
N VAL A 646 29.47 11.13 14.17
CA VAL A 646 28.14 11.58 14.58
C VAL A 646 27.07 10.83 13.81
N LEU A 647 27.19 10.75 12.48
CA LEU A 647 26.19 10.13 11.63
C LEU A 647 26.00 8.63 11.93
N ALA A 648 27.10 7.90 12.13
CA ALA A 648 27.05 6.50 12.53
C ALA A 648 26.37 6.31 13.90
N ARG A 649 26.63 7.21 14.87
CA ARG A 649 25.95 7.18 16.17
C ARG A 649 24.45 7.36 16.05
N ILE A 650 24.01 8.27 15.20
CA ILE A 650 22.59 8.50 14.92
C ILE A 650 21.97 7.24 14.31
N LEU A 651 22.60 6.65 13.30
CA LEU A 651 22.09 5.43 12.67
C LEU A 651 22.02 4.25 13.64
N LEU A 652 23.08 4.07 14.44
CA LEU A 652 23.18 2.91 15.32
C LEU A 652 22.21 2.96 16.51
N LYS A 653 22.14 4.09 17.23
CA LYS A 653 21.36 4.22 18.46
C LYS A 653 20.14 5.12 18.35
N GLY A 654 19.91 5.68 17.17
CA GLY A 654 18.82 6.64 16.96
C GLY A 654 19.11 8.03 17.49
N GLN A 655 18.21 8.96 17.19
CA GLN A 655 18.24 10.34 17.67
C GLN A 655 16.87 10.78 18.11
N ALA A 656 16.78 11.45 19.27
CA ALA A 656 15.54 11.95 19.82
C ALA A 656 15.62 13.43 20.20
N GLY A 657 14.46 14.07 20.28
CA GLY A 657 14.30 15.48 20.67
C GLY A 657 14.51 16.47 19.52
N PRO A 658 14.41 17.76 19.82
CA PRO A 658 14.54 18.83 18.82
C PRO A 658 15.92 18.84 18.19
N ILE A 659 15.99 19.22 16.91
CA ILE A 659 17.24 19.42 16.16
C ILE A 659 17.27 20.86 15.68
N GLY A 660 18.30 21.62 16.07
CA GLY A 660 18.35 23.05 15.77
C GLY A 660 17.20 23.84 16.39
N GLY A 661 16.63 23.39 17.48
CA GLY A 661 15.46 23.99 18.14
C GLY A 661 14.11 23.65 17.46
N VAL A 662 14.11 22.84 16.39
CA VAL A 662 12.90 22.42 15.68
C VAL A 662 12.50 21.01 16.14
N ALA A 663 11.24 20.87 16.54
CA ALA A 663 10.63 19.57 16.80
C ALA A 663 10.09 18.97 15.47
N TYR A 664 10.41 17.72 15.22
CA TYR A 664 9.96 17.00 14.03
C TYR A 664 8.86 16.00 14.40
N GLY A 665 7.93 15.76 13.46
CA GLY A 665 6.70 14.98 13.74
C GLY A 665 6.94 13.52 14.14
N ALA A 666 8.00 12.88 13.66
CA ALA A 666 8.37 11.53 14.08
C ALA A 666 8.94 11.48 15.51
N GLY A 667 9.45 12.59 16.05
CA GLY A 667 9.99 12.70 17.41
C GLY A 667 11.25 11.89 17.70
N LEU A 668 11.47 10.81 16.96
CA LEU A 668 12.58 9.87 17.14
C LEU A 668 13.01 9.29 15.78
N MET A 669 14.30 9.29 15.51
CA MET A 669 14.89 8.40 14.53
C MET A 669 15.21 7.05 15.19
N PRO A 670 14.68 5.91 14.71
CA PRO A 670 14.88 4.62 15.34
C PRO A 670 16.33 4.14 15.29
N PRO A 671 16.77 3.30 16.24
CA PRO A 671 18.07 2.66 16.20
C PRO A 671 18.10 1.54 15.15
N LEU A 672 19.13 1.51 14.32
CA LEU A 672 19.30 0.51 13.26
C LEU A 672 20.38 -0.54 13.57
N GLU A 673 20.98 -0.51 14.76
CA GLU A 673 22.12 -1.36 15.10
C GLU A 673 21.82 -2.87 15.04
N LYS A 674 20.57 -3.27 15.27
CA LYS A 674 20.14 -4.68 15.29
C LYS A 674 19.56 -5.16 13.95
N SER A 675 19.09 -4.23 13.12
CA SER A 675 18.39 -4.53 11.86
C SER A 675 19.28 -4.39 10.63
N HIS A 676 20.41 -3.66 10.72
CA HIS A 676 21.27 -3.39 9.56
C HIS A 676 22.74 -3.64 9.89
N SER A 677 23.46 -4.20 8.90
CA SER A 677 24.89 -4.43 8.98
C SER A 677 25.69 -3.12 8.89
N ASP A 678 26.94 -3.14 9.35
CA ASP A 678 27.84 -2.00 9.22
C ASP A 678 28.08 -1.60 7.76
N GLU A 679 28.04 -2.57 6.84
CA GLU A 679 28.15 -2.33 5.39
C GLU A 679 26.92 -1.57 4.88
N GLN A 680 25.70 -2.02 5.18
CA GLN A 680 24.47 -1.35 4.78
C GLN A 680 24.39 0.09 5.33
N LEU A 681 24.77 0.30 6.58
CA LEU A 681 24.82 1.63 7.20
C LEU A 681 25.88 2.53 6.58
N ALA A 682 27.04 1.99 6.20
CA ALA A 682 28.07 2.71 5.48
C ALA A 682 27.63 3.12 4.05
N GLU A 683 26.96 2.21 3.37
CA GLU A 683 26.44 2.40 2.02
C GLU A 683 25.35 3.48 1.98
N VAL A 684 24.39 3.47 2.92
CA VAL A 684 23.34 4.50 2.96
C VAL A 684 23.90 5.89 3.29
N LEU A 685 24.92 5.99 4.15
CA LEU A 685 25.64 7.25 4.38
C LEU A 685 26.37 7.75 3.14
N THR A 686 27.00 6.81 2.41
CA THR A 686 27.68 7.13 1.15
C THR A 686 26.68 7.65 0.13
N TYR A 687 25.51 6.98 -0.02
CA TYR A 687 24.44 7.44 -0.92
C TYR A 687 23.99 8.86 -0.58
N ALA A 688 23.61 9.11 0.67
CA ALA A 688 23.12 10.42 1.10
C ALA A 688 24.18 11.50 0.93
N GLY A 689 25.45 11.19 1.21
CA GLY A 689 26.59 12.09 1.02
C GLY A 689 26.87 12.44 -0.43
N GLU A 690 26.94 11.44 -1.31
CA GLU A 690 27.12 11.68 -2.75
C GLU A 690 25.91 12.40 -3.36
N ARG A 691 24.68 12.00 -3.00
CA ARG A 691 23.44 12.49 -3.58
C ARG A 691 23.20 13.97 -3.32
N TRP A 692 23.42 14.44 -2.09
CA TRP A 692 23.02 15.78 -1.67
C TRP A 692 24.19 16.69 -1.27
N HIS A 693 25.34 16.10 -0.92
CA HIS A 693 26.49 16.88 -0.38
C HIS A 693 27.76 16.78 -1.23
N GLY A 694 27.68 16.06 -2.37
CA GLY A 694 28.79 15.96 -3.32
C GLY A 694 30.05 15.28 -2.77
N TRP A 695 29.87 14.33 -1.81
CA TRP A 695 31.02 13.59 -1.26
C TRP A 695 31.80 12.89 -2.36
N LYS A 696 33.11 12.83 -2.18
CA LYS A 696 34.05 12.22 -3.13
C LYS A 696 34.64 10.91 -2.59
N ARG A 697 34.20 10.46 -1.42
CA ARG A 697 34.61 9.19 -0.80
C ARG A 697 33.42 8.38 -0.33
N ALA A 698 33.58 7.07 -0.34
CA ALA A 698 32.66 6.17 0.31
C ALA A 698 32.96 6.07 1.82
N VAL A 699 31.93 5.89 2.64
CA VAL A 699 32.03 5.45 4.03
C VAL A 699 32.33 3.94 4.03
N THR A 700 33.18 3.49 4.91
CA THR A 700 33.54 2.07 5.02
C THR A 700 32.78 1.40 6.17
N ALA A 701 32.50 0.10 6.03
CA ALA A 701 31.94 -0.71 7.11
C ALA A 701 32.82 -0.65 8.40
N GLY A 702 34.16 -0.57 8.24
CA GLY A 702 35.08 -0.46 9.38
C GLY A 702 34.94 0.86 10.16
N GLU A 703 34.53 1.96 9.53
CA GLU A 703 34.25 3.22 10.22
C GLU A 703 32.99 3.09 11.08
N VAL A 704 31.95 2.44 10.56
CA VAL A 704 30.70 2.19 11.31
C VAL A 704 30.95 1.20 12.44
N ALA A 705 31.64 0.09 12.17
CA ALA A 705 32.00 -0.94 13.16
C ALA A 705 32.77 -0.37 14.36
N ARG A 706 33.71 0.54 14.10
CA ARG A 706 34.46 1.23 15.16
C ARG A 706 33.52 2.02 16.06
N VAL A 707 32.61 2.80 15.47
CA VAL A 707 31.63 3.57 16.25
C VAL A 707 30.70 2.63 17.02
N ARG A 708 30.26 1.53 16.42
CA ARG A 708 29.43 0.52 17.11
C ARG A 708 30.14 -0.02 18.36
N GLN A 709 31.44 -0.31 18.27
CA GLN A 709 32.23 -0.76 19.43
C GLN A 709 32.36 0.33 20.52
N GLU A 710 32.62 1.56 20.11
CA GLU A 710 32.76 2.70 21.03
C GLU A 710 31.50 2.98 21.85
N ILE A 711 30.33 2.74 21.27
CA ILE A 711 29.03 3.03 21.89
C ILE A 711 28.27 1.79 22.34
N ALA A 712 28.93 0.63 22.42
CA ALA A 712 28.29 -0.64 22.76
C ALA A 712 27.55 -0.61 24.11
N SER A 713 28.10 0.13 25.08
CA SER A 713 27.49 0.29 26.41
C SER A 713 26.42 1.39 26.49
N ARG A 714 26.20 2.13 25.40
CA ARG A 714 25.16 3.18 25.41
C ARG A 714 23.78 2.57 25.25
N GLU A 715 22.92 2.89 26.17
CA GLU A 715 21.50 2.64 26.10
C GLU A 715 20.75 3.89 25.62
N GLY A 716 19.80 3.70 24.69
CA GLY A 716 18.92 4.74 24.17
C GLY A 716 19.53 5.71 23.13
N PRO A 717 18.66 6.53 22.51
CA PRO A 717 19.03 7.42 21.42
C PRO A 717 19.89 8.61 21.85
N TRP A 718 20.48 9.26 20.89
CA TRP A 718 21.27 10.48 21.08
C TRP A 718 20.37 11.71 21.09
N THR A 719 20.72 12.69 21.92
CA THR A 719 20.19 14.07 21.80
C THR A 719 21.12 14.92 20.97
N GLU A 720 20.66 16.05 20.46
CA GLU A 720 21.52 17.00 19.73
C GLU A 720 22.69 17.50 20.62
N GLU A 721 22.42 17.75 21.89
CA GLU A 721 23.44 18.18 22.85
C GLU A 721 24.56 17.13 23.04
N ASP A 722 24.19 15.84 23.14
CA ASP A 722 25.19 14.76 23.23
C ASP A 722 26.03 14.68 21.96
N LEU A 723 25.40 14.79 20.80
CA LEU A 723 26.11 14.73 19.50
C LEU A 723 27.04 15.92 19.28
N GLN A 724 26.70 17.10 19.80
CA GLN A 724 27.57 18.28 19.73
C GLN A 724 28.84 18.11 20.57
N LYS A 725 28.81 17.34 21.66
CA LYS A 725 29.99 17.02 22.49
C LYS A 725 30.94 16.06 21.79
N VAL A 726 30.40 15.15 20.96
CA VAL A 726 31.19 14.18 20.18
C VAL A 726 31.75 14.81 18.90
N GLY A 727 31.07 15.77 18.34
CA GLY A 727 31.46 16.44 17.08
C GLY A 727 32.54 17.51 17.20
N ARG A 728 33.00 17.76 18.43
CA ARG A 728 34.14 18.62 18.73
C ARG A 728 35.41 17.78 18.88
#